data_147b15cf84da0d2490547a063de569f6
#
_entry.id   147b15cf84da0d2490547a063de569f6
#
_cell.length_a   1.000
_cell.length_b   1.000
_cell.length_c   1.000
_cell.angle_alpha   90.00
_cell.angle_beta   90.00
_cell.angle_gamma   90.00
#
_symmetry.space_group_name_H-M   'P 1'
#
loop_
_entity.id
_entity.type
_entity.pdbx_description
1 polymer ?
#
loop_
_entity_poly.entity_id
_entity_poly.type
_entity_poly.pdbx_seq_one_letter_code
_entity_poly.pdbx_strand_id
1 'polypeptide(L)'
;MSRVIGIDLGTTNSCVAIMDGSQAKVLENAEGARTTPSVVSFGENDERLVGQPAKRQAVTNPEHTLFAIKRLIGRNFEDESVKKDISKVPFKIIKAENNDAWLEARGKKYSPSQISAFILQKMKETAEKYLGQAVTKAVITVPAYFNDSQRQATKDAGKIAGLEVLRIINEPTAASLAYGLDKKGGKKIAVYDLGGGTFDVSILEIGDGVFEVKSTNGDTFLGGEDFDDKIVSYLANEFKKDNGIDLTTDKLALQRLKEAAEKAKIELSSTTQTEINLPFITADKTGPKHINIKLTRAKLEALVEDLIKKTIPPCETALKDSGFSAAEISEVVLVGGMTRMPKIFETVKTFFGKNPNKSVNPDEVVAMGAAIQAGVLQGDVKDVLLLDVTPLSLGIETLGGVSTKLIEKNTTIPTKKSQVFSTAEDNQPAVSIRVLQGEREMATDNKLLGNFELVGIPSAPRGVPQIEVTFDIDANGIVNVSAKDKGTGKEQKIQIQASGGLSEEEINKMVKEAESNKEADKKKRETVDARNQADTIIHTTEKNLKEHGSKISDAEKKAIESAISDLRNVLKGTDIEEVKKKTQALVQASMKLGEAVYKSQQKDAGKKGAQQNRGSESKDKNKDNVVDADFEEVKEDKKEDKKEDKEKSA
;
A
#
# COMPACT_ATOMS: atom_id res chain seq x y z
N MET A 1 -11.89 -1.10 25.28
CA MET A 1 -10.77 -0.31 24.73
C MET A 1 -10.89 -0.36 23.21
N SER A 2 -10.65 0.75 22.47
CA SER A 2 -10.64 0.73 21.00
C SER A 2 -9.52 -0.20 20.53
N ARG A 3 -9.81 -1.13 19.62
CA ARG A 3 -8.77 -2.02 19.06
C ARG A 3 -7.81 -1.22 18.20
N VAL A 4 -6.53 -1.54 18.26
CA VAL A 4 -5.50 -0.99 17.37
C VAL A 4 -5.39 -1.88 16.15
N ILE A 5 -5.37 -1.28 14.96
CA ILE A 5 -5.22 -2.01 13.70
C ILE A 5 -3.80 -1.88 13.15
N GLY A 6 -3.33 -2.90 12.43
CA GLY A 6 -2.11 -2.85 11.66
C GLY A 6 -2.42 -2.57 10.19
N ILE A 7 -1.76 -1.58 9.60
CA ILE A 7 -1.95 -1.21 8.20
C ILE A 7 -0.63 -1.25 7.46
N ASP A 8 -0.59 -2.03 6.40
CA ASP A 8 0.40 -1.91 5.34
C ASP A 8 -0.10 -0.89 4.30
N LEU A 9 0.52 0.28 4.27
CA LEU A 9 0.25 1.32 3.29
C LEU A 9 1.16 1.13 2.08
N GLY A 10 0.84 0.18 1.21
CA GLY A 10 1.67 -0.16 0.05
C GLY A 10 1.55 0.83 -1.12
N THR A 11 2.56 0.87 -1.99
CA THR A 11 2.57 1.73 -3.19
C THR A 11 1.44 1.37 -4.15
N THR A 12 1.25 0.08 -4.41
CA THR A 12 0.25 -0.43 -5.38
C THR A 12 -0.98 -0.97 -4.68
N ASN A 13 -0.80 -1.71 -3.58
CA ASN A 13 -1.90 -2.27 -2.78
C ASN A 13 -1.64 -2.03 -1.30
N SER A 14 -2.71 -1.79 -0.55
CA SER A 14 -2.69 -1.67 0.91
C SER A 14 -3.45 -2.83 1.55
N CYS A 15 -3.07 -3.16 2.78
CA CYS A 15 -3.63 -4.28 3.53
C CYS A 15 -3.87 -3.89 4.99
N VAL A 16 -4.94 -4.40 5.60
CA VAL A 16 -5.26 -4.15 7.01
C VAL A 16 -5.43 -5.47 7.75
N ALA A 17 -4.86 -5.54 8.95
CA ALA A 17 -4.93 -6.69 9.82
C ALA A 17 -5.21 -6.28 11.28
N ILE A 18 -5.69 -7.23 12.06
CA ILE A 18 -5.94 -7.09 13.50
C ILE A 18 -5.37 -8.29 14.25
N MET A 19 -5.18 -8.14 15.55
CA MET A 19 -5.02 -9.31 16.43
C MET A 19 -6.40 -9.94 16.68
N ASP A 20 -6.51 -11.23 16.39
CA ASP A 20 -7.67 -12.07 16.71
C ASP A 20 -7.20 -13.18 17.65
N GLY A 21 -7.38 -12.96 18.94
CA GLY A 21 -6.71 -13.75 19.98
C GLY A 21 -5.19 -13.61 19.90
N SER A 22 -4.48 -14.72 19.75
CA SER A 22 -3.01 -14.77 19.67
C SER A 22 -2.48 -14.70 18.22
N GLN A 23 -3.34 -14.59 17.22
CA GLN A 23 -2.95 -14.62 15.81
C GLN A 23 -3.30 -13.30 15.11
N ALA A 24 -2.45 -12.88 14.19
CA ALA A 24 -2.75 -11.77 13.31
C ALA A 24 -3.66 -12.25 12.17
N LYS A 25 -4.73 -11.51 11.91
CA LYS A 25 -5.73 -11.80 10.88
C LYS A 25 -5.86 -10.65 9.91
N VAL A 26 -5.64 -10.94 8.64
CA VAL A 26 -5.90 -9.99 7.55
C VAL A 26 -7.41 -9.92 7.30
N LEU A 27 -7.90 -8.70 7.09
CA LEU A 27 -9.32 -8.43 6.88
C LEU A 27 -9.64 -8.31 5.38
N GLU A 28 -10.77 -8.89 5.00
CA GLU A 28 -11.31 -8.73 3.65
C GLU A 28 -12.03 -7.39 3.52
N ASN A 29 -11.81 -6.73 2.40
CA ASN A 29 -12.49 -5.48 2.07
C ASN A 29 -13.93 -5.72 1.59
N ALA A 30 -14.64 -4.64 1.24
CA ALA A 30 -16.03 -4.73 0.78
C ALA A 30 -16.20 -5.50 -0.54
N GLU A 31 -15.13 -5.65 -1.30
CA GLU A 31 -15.06 -6.37 -2.56
C GLU A 31 -14.64 -7.85 -2.39
N GLY A 32 -14.47 -8.32 -1.14
CA GLY A 32 -14.06 -9.69 -0.81
C GLY A 32 -12.56 -9.97 -1.02
N ALA A 33 -11.74 -8.94 -1.23
CA ALA A 33 -10.31 -9.07 -1.41
C ALA A 33 -9.55 -8.74 -0.12
N ARG A 34 -8.42 -9.40 0.11
CA ARG A 34 -7.57 -9.20 1.30
C ARG A 34 -6.61 -8.01 1.15
N THR A 35 -6.43 -7.53 -0.06
CA THR A 35 -5.69 -6.31 -0.38
C THR A 35 -6.59 -5.32 -1.10
N THR A 36 -6.31 -4.04 -0.95
CA THR A 36 -7.05 -2.94 -1.58
C THR A 36 -6.09 -2.11 -2.43
N PRO A 37 -6.37 -1.88 -3.73
CA PRO A 37 -5.55 -1.03 -4.55
C PRO A 37 -5.35 0.36 -3.93
N SER A 38 -4.11 0.84 -3.90
CA SER A 38 -3.75 2.18 -3.41
C SER A 38 -4.03 3.24 -4.47
N VAL A 39 -5.30 3.31 -4.90
CA VAL A 39 -5.78 4.15 -6.00
C VAL A 39 -6.94 5.01 -5.51
N VAL A 40 -6.92 6.29 -5.88
CA VAL A 40 -7.99 7.26 -5.59
C VAL A 40 -8.43 7.93 -6.88
N SER A 41 -9.72 7.93 -7.18
CA SER A 41 -10.30 8.58 -8.36
C SER A 41 -11.28 9.68 -7.96
N PHE A 42 -11.23 10.80 -8.67
CA PHE A 42 -12.14 11.92 -8.48
C PHE A 42 -13.07 12.01 -9.69
N GLY A 43 -14.35 11.73 -9.45
CA GLY A 43 -15.43 11.83 -10.43
C GLY A 43 -15.92 13.26 -10.63
N GLU A 44 -17.02 13.40 -11.37
CA GLU A 44 -17.79 14.62 -11.44
C GLU A 44 -18.54 14.84 -10.11
N ASN A 45 -18.90 16.07 -9.79
CA ASN A 45 -19.63 16.43 -8.55
C ASN A 45 -18.89 16.07 -7.24
N ASP A 46 -17.55 16.20 -7.22
CA ASP A 46 -16.72 15.91 -6.04
C ASP A 46 -16.83 14.48 -5.51
N GLU A 47 -17.26 13.54 -6.34
CA GLU A 47 -17.29 12.13 -6.00
C GLU A 47 -15.86 11.60 -5.86
N ARG A 48 -15.57 10.91 -4.76
CA ARG A 48 -14.28 10.26 -4.50
C ARG A 48 -14.44 8.75 -4.37
N LEU A 49 -13.72 8.02 -5.20
CA LEU A 49 -13.62 6.56 -5.12
C LEU A 49 -12.24 6.15 -4.62
N VAL A 50 -12.16 5.06 -3.86
CA VAL A 50 -10.89 4.54 -3.32
C VAL A 50 -10.86 3.02 -3.51
N GLY A 51 -9.69 2.48 -3.84
CA GLY A 51 -9.49 1.04 -4.00
C GLY A 51 -9.93 0.52 -5.36
N GLN A 52 -10.54 -0.66 -5.40
CA GLN A 52 -10.94 -1.32 -6.64
C GLN A 52 -11.93 -0.51 -7.50
N PRO A 53 -12.93 0.20 -6.92
CA PRO A 53 -13.77 1.11 -7.70
C PRO A 53 -12.97 2.21 -8.40
N ALA A 54 -11.98 2.81 -7.72
CA ALA A 54 -11.12 3.82 -8.30
C ALA A 54 -10.22 3.23 -9.41
N LYS A 55 -9.65 2.04 -9.20
CA LYS A 55 -8.83 1.35 -10.20
C LYS A 55 -9.61 1.10 -11.49
N ARG A 56 -10.89 0.74 -11.40
CA ARG A 56 -11.77 0.56 -12.57
C ARG A 56 -12.03 1.86 -13.35
N GLN A 57 -11.93 3.02 -12.70
CA GLN A 57 -12.07 4.32 -13.35
C GLN A 57 -10.81 4.77 -14.10
N ALA A 58 -9.66 4.16 -13.85
CA ALA A 58 -8.39 4.60 -14.38
C ALA A 58 -8.37 4.68 -15.92
N VAL A 59 -9.03 3.75 -16.62
CA VAL A 59 -9.12 3.76 -18.09
C VAL A 59 -10.01 4.89 -18.61
N THR A 60 -11.14 5.17 -17.95
CA THR A 60 -12.12 6.16 -18.44
C THR A 60 -11.87 7.57 -17.90
N ASN A 61 -11.13 7.68 -16.77
CA ASN A 61 -10.83 8.93 -16.09
C ASN A 61 -9.35 9.00 -15.65
N PRO A 62 -8.37 8.81 -16.56
CA PRO A 62 -6.96 8.67 -16.21
C PRO A 62 -6.37 9.92 -15.57
N GLU A 63 -6.78 11.12 -16.01
CA GLU A 63 -6.23 12.40 -15.51
C GLU A 63 -6.62 12.70 -14.05
N HIS A 64 -7.69 12.06 -13.54
CA HIS A 64 -8.19 12.29 -12.19
C HIS A 64 -8.21 11.01 -11.35
N THR A 65 -7.50 9.97 -11.81
CA THR A 65 -7.28 8.73 -11.07
C THR A 65 -5.81 8.64 -10.68
N LEU A 66 -5.57 8.75 -9.38
CA LEU A 66 -4.26 8.89 -8.78
C LEU A 66 -3.80 7.54 -8.21
N PHE A 67 -2.60 7.11 -8.56
CA PHE A 67 -1.97 5.86 -8.10
C PHE A 67 -0.48 6.06 -7.85
N ALA A 68 0.19 5.10 -7.23
CA ALA A 68 1.62 5.12 -6.88
C ALA A 68 2.04 6.34 -6.03
N ILE A 69 1.12 6.93 -5.27
CA ILE A 69 1.31 8.20 -4.56
C ILE A 69 2.38 8.12 -3.47
N LYS A 70 2.61 6.92 -2.92
CA LYS A 70 3.69 6.68 -1.95
C LYS A 70 5.08 7.06 -2.49
N ARG A 71 5.28 7.06 -3.82
CA ARG A 71 6.51 7.52 -4.48
C ARG A 71 6.74 9.02 -4.38
N LEU A 72 5.67 9.80 -4.15
CA LEU A 72 5.71 11.26 -4.04
C LEU A 72 5.68 11.77 -2.59
N ILE A 73 5.34 10.90 -1.62
CA ILE A 73 5.20 11.28 -0.21
C ILE A 73 6.53 11.79 0.36
N GLY A 74 6.52 12.97 0.99
CA GLY A 74 7.71 13.57 1.58
C GLY A 74 8.82 13.96 0.56
N ARG A 75 8.46 14.13 -0.73
CA ARG A 75 9.40 14.49 -1.79
C ARG A 75 9.21 15.89 -2.30
N ASN A 76 10.34 16.50 -2.67
CA ASN A 76 10.37 17.80 -3.32
C ASN A 76 10.05 17.68 -4.82
N PHE A 77 9.36 18.65 -5.40
CA PHE A 77 9.02 18.66 -6.82
C PHE A 77 10.26 18.62 -7.73
N GLU A 78 11.38 19.21 -7.27
CA GLU A 78 12.62 19.25 -8.03
C GLU A 78 13.45 17.95 -7.95
N ASP A 79 13.04 16.99 -7.11
CA ASP A 79 13.73 15.70 -7.00
C ASP A 79 13.73 14.99 -8.36
N GLU A 80 14.87 14.42 -8.76
CA GLU A 80 15.00 13.73 -10.06
C GLU A 80 14.02 12.56 -10.22
N SER A 81 13.70 11.89 -9.12
CA SER A 81 12.71 10.81 -9.12
C SER A 81 11.31 11.32 -9.48
N VAL A 82 10.91 12.47 -8.92
CA VAL A 82 9.63 13.13 -9.23
C VAL A 82 9.58 13.58 -10.69
N LYS A 83 10.66 14.19 -11.19
CA LYS A 83 10.76 14.60 -12.61
C LYS A 83 10.61 13.44 -13.58
N LYS A 84 11.15 12.26 -13.22
CA LYS A 84 10.96 11.04 -14.02
C LYS A 84 9.52 10.56 -14.04
N ASP A 85 8.80 10.66 -12.92
CA ASP A 85 7.40 10.21 -12.83
C ASP A 85 6.43 11.15 -13.55
N ILE A 86 6.69 12.47 -13.60
CA ILE A 86 5.85 13.46 -14.29
C ILE A 86 5.54 13.03 -15.74
N SER A 87 6.52 12.48 -16.46
CA SER A 87 6.36 12.04 -17.86
C SER A 87 5.68 10.68 -18.01
N LYS A 88 5.51 9.93 -16.91
CA LYS A 88 5.06 8.54 -16.95
C LYS A 88 3.63 8.35 -16.46
N VAL A 89 3.06 9.34 -15.77
CA VAL A 89 1.71 9.27 -15.23
C VAL A 89 0.73 10.10 -16.06
N PRO A 90 -0.55 9.68 -16.18
CA PRO A 90 -1.55 10.43 -16.92
C PRO A 90 -2.08 11.66 -16.17
N PHE A 91 -2.00 11.67 -14.84
CA PHE A 91 -2.45 12.75 -13.97
C PHE A 91 -1.37 13.81 -13.78
N LYS A 92 -1.74 14.95 -13.22
CA LYS A 92 -0.87 16.13 -13.11
C LYS A 92 -0.20 16.19 -11.75
N ILE A 93 1.14 16.20 -11.76
CA ILE A 93 1.98 16.51 -10.60
C ILE A 93 2.37 17.98 -10.69
N ILE A 94 2.19 18.72 -9.60
CA ILE A 94 2.40 20.16 -9.53
C ILE A 94 3.36 20.52 -8.38
N LYS A 95 3.99 21.68 -8.51
CA LYS A 95 4.82 22.26 -7.44
C LYS A 95 3.93 23.01 -6.45
N ALA A 96 4.00 22.65 -5.18
CA ALA A 96 3.35 23.36 -4.09
C ALA A 96 4.14 24.61 -3.67
N GLU A 97 3.55 25.48 -2.84
CA GLU A 97 4.20 26.69 -2.32
C GLU A 97 5.46 26.39 -1.49
N ASN A 98 5.44 25.28 -0.77
CA ASN A 98 6.57 24.74 0.00
C ASN A 98 7.58 23.92 -0.83
N ASN A 99 7.49 23.96 -2.16
CA ASN A 99 8.26 23.19 -3.14
C ASN A 99 8.00 21.68 -3.18
N ASP A 100 7.01 21.14 -2.48
CA ASP A 100 6.66 19.73 -2.55
C ASP A 100 6.02 19.33 -3.87
N ALA A 101 6.12 18.01 -4.15
CA ALA A 101 5.38 17.38 -5.22
C ALA A 101 3.92 17.14 -4.79
N TRP A 102 3.01 18.00 -5.24
CA TRP A 102 1.56 17.84 -5.04
C TRP A 102 0.89 17.36 -6.33
N LEU A 103 -0.40 17.08 -6.21
CA LEU A 103 -1.23 16.57 -7.30
C LEU A 103 -2.39 17.52 -7.58
N GLU A 104 -2.83 17.52 -8.83
CA GLU A 104 -4.03 18.26 -9.22
C GLU A 104 -5.05 17.30 -9.84
N ALA A 105 -6.27 17.28 -9.30
CA ALA A 105 -7.40 16.55 -9.85
C ALA A 105 -8.65 17.41 -9.75
N ARG A 106 -9.44 17.50 -10.85
CA ARG A 106 -10.66 18.32 -10.93
C ARG A 106 -10.45 19.78 -10.49
N GLY A 107 -9.29 20.36 -10.80
CA GLY A 107 -8.93 21.74 -10.42
C GLY A 107 -8.61 21.95 -8.94
N LYS A 108 -8.62 20.89 -8.13
CA LYS A 108 -8.22 20.91 -6.72
C LYS A 108 -6.81 20.35 -6.55
N LYS A 109 -6.08 20.93 -5.61
CA LYS A 109 -4.71 20.50 -5.27
C LYS A 109 -4.73 19.60 -4.05
N TYR A 110 -3.96 18.53 -4.09
CA TYR A 110 -3.87 17.54 -3.03
C TYR A 110 -2.40 17.23 -2.71
N SER A 111 -2.07 17.18 -1.43
CA SER A 111 -0.79 16.64 -1.00
C SER A 111 -0.78 15.10 -1.10
N PRO A 112 0.39 14.47 -1.28
CA PRO A 112 0.51 13.01 -1.22
C PRO A 112 0.00 12.42 0.10
N SER A 113 0.23 13.11 1.23
CA SER A 113 -0.30 12.72 2.55
C SER A 113 -1.83 12.71 2.58
N GLN A 114 -2.49 13.68 1.94
CA GLN A 114 -3.94 13.74 1.86
C GLN A 114 -4.52 12.60 1.01
N ILE A 115 -3.90 12.26 -0.12
CA ILE A 115 -4.31 11.11 -0.93
C ILE A 115 -4.07 9.80 -0.17
N SER A 116 -2.94 9.66 0.50
CA SER A 116 -2.65 8.51 1.37
C SER A 116 -3.65 8.38 2.51
N ALA A 117 -4.11 9.51 3.08
CA ALA A 117 -5.14 9.51 4.11
C ALA A 117 -6.47 8.93 3.60
N PHE A 118 -6.86 9.15 2.34
CA PHE A 118 -8.06 8.53 1.77
C PHE A 118 -7.94 7.01 1.70
N ILE A 119 -6.74 6.50 1.40
CA ILE A 119 -6.48 5.05 1.41
C ILE A 119 -6.56 4.52 2.85
N LEU A 120 -5.93 5.22 3.81
CA LEU A 120 -5.98 4.86 5.23
C LEU A 120 -7.42 4.89 5.79
N GLN A 121 -8.27 5.84 5.36
CA GLN A 121 -9.69 5.87 5.69
C GLN A 121 -10.41 4.61 5.19
N LYS A 122 -10.10 4.15 3.98
CA LYS A 122 -10.66 2.89 3.44
C LYS A 122 -10.21 1.67 4.26
N MET A 123 -8.95 1.63 4.72
CA MET A 123 -8.46 0.58 5.62
C MET A 123 -9.18 0.61 6.98
N LYS A 124 -9.34 1.80 7.55
CA LYS A 124 -10.09 2.04 8.77
C LYS A 124 -11.55 1.57 8.65
N GLU A 125 -12.25 1.97 7.58
CA GLU A 125 -13.63 1.54 7.30
C GLU A 125 -13.76 0.01 7.17
N THR A 126 -12.78 -0.64 6.53
CA THR A 126 -12.74 -2.09 6.42
C THR A 126 -12.67 -2.74 7.79
N ALA A 127 -11.81 -2.22 8.67
CA ALA A 127 -11.67 -2.72 10.04
C ALA A 127 -12.91 -2.42 10.90
N GLU A 128 -13.47 -1.21 10.81
CA GLU A 128 -14.69 -0.82 11.53
C GLU A 128 -15.89 -1.69 11.14
N LYS A 129 -16.02 -2.00 9.85
CA LYS A 129 -17.08 -2.88 9.35
C LYS A 129 -16.95 -4.30 9.90
N TYR A 130 -15.73 -4.83 9.93
CA TYR A 130 -15.47 -6.16 10.49
C TYR A 130 -15.70 -6.22 12.01
N LEU A 131 -15.20 -5.21 12.73
CA LEU A 131 -15.26 -5.16 14.19
C LEU A 131 -16.61 -4.72 14.75
N GLY A 132 -17.49 -4.11 13.94
CA GLY A 132 -18.74 -3.51 14.39
C GLY A 132 -18.57 -2.32 15.34
N GLN A 133 -17.39 -1.71 15.42
CA GLN A 133 -17.07 -0.59 16.31
C GLN A 133 -16.08 0.38 15.67
N ALA A 134 -16.04 1.62 16.18
CA ALA A 134 -15.12 2.64 15.71
C ALA A 134 -13.67 2.27 16.01
N VAL A 135 -12.78 2.56 15.05
CA VAL A 135 -11.33 2.39 15.15
C VAL A 135 -10.66 3.76 15.13
N THR A 136 -9.87 4.04 16.17
CA THR A 136 -9.21 5.35 16.31
C THR A 136 -7.69 5.26 16.36
N LYS A 137 -7.12 4.04 16.42
CA LYS A 137 -5.68 3.82 16.62
C LYS A 137 -5.13 2.84 15.61
N ALA A 138 -3.90 3.12 15.12
CA ALA A 138 -3.24 2.25 14.15
C ALA A 138 -1.72 2.19 14.35
N VAL A 139 -1.13 1.09 13.88
CA VAL A 139 0.27 0.96 13.51
C VAL A 139 0.31 0.98 11.99
N ILE A 140 1.16 1.83 11.40
CA ILE A 140 1.26 2.01 9.94
C ILE A 140 2.69 1.69 9.51
N THR A 141 2.85 0.99 8.38
CA THR A 141 4.16 0.60 7.88
C THR A 141 4.73 1.60 6.89
N VAL A 142 6.05 1.65 6.81
CA VAL A 142 6.81 2.41 5.83
C VAL A 142 8.00 1.57 5.33
N PRO A 143 8.51 1.81 4.13
CA PRO A 143 9.77 1.23 3.69
C PRO A 143 10.89 1.54 4.70
N ALA A 144 11.79 0.57 4.91
CA ALA A 144 12.87 0.73 5.88
C ALA A 144 13.81 1.89 5.51
N TYR A 145 14.01 2.12 4.22
CA TYR A 145 14.90 3.16 3.69
C TYR A 145 14.21 4.53 3.50
N PHE A 146 12.98 4.71 4.03
CA PHE A 146 12.33 6.03 4.08
C PHE A 146 13.11 6.97 4.99
N ASN A 147 13.31 8.21 4.50
CA ASN A 147 13.88 9.29 5.28
C ASN A 147 12.85 9.86 6.28
N ASP A 148 13.30 10.73 7.16
CA ASP A 148 12.47 11.34 8.20
C ASP A 148 11.23 12.06 7.65
N SER A 149 11.41 12.86 6.57
CA SER A 149 10.31 13.57 5.90
C SER A 149 9.20 12.63 5.42
N GLN A 150 9.57 11.49 4.84
CA GLN A 150 8.61 10.50 4.35
C GLN A 150 7.87 9.78 5.49
N ARG A 151 8.56 9.51 6.61
CA ARG A 151 7.98 8.94 7.83
C ARG A 151 6.98 9.88 8.47
N GLN A 152 7.37 11.16 8.62
CA GLN A 152 6.49 12.18 9.18
C GLN A 152 5.26 12.40 8.28
N ALA A 153 5.43 12.50 6.96
CA ALA A 153 4.33 12.66 6.02
C ALA A 153 3.35 11.46 6.04
N THR A 154 3.85 10.24 6.29
CA THR A 154 3.00 9.05 6.49
C THR A 154 2.24 9.12 7.82
N LYS A 155 2.87 9.57 8.89
CA LYS A 155 2.23 9.79 10.19
C LYS A 155 1.12 10.84 10.10
N ASP A 156 1.36 11.93 9.36
CA ASP A 156 0.40 12.99 9.09
C ASP A 156 -0.80 12.48 8.27
N ALA A 157 -0.55 11.61 7.28
CA ALA A 157 -1.63 10.94 6.54
C ALA A 157 -2.54 10.12 7.47
N GLY A 158 -1.96 9.41 8.46
CA GLY A 158 -2.72 8.71 9.50
C GLY A 158 -3.59 9.67 10.32
N LYS A 159 -3.02 10.79 10.75
CA LYS A 159 -3.73 11.84 11.52
C LYS A 159 -4.89 12.43 10.70
N ILE A 160 -4.67 12.76 9.41
CA ILE A 160 -5.70 13.25 8.49
C ILE A 160 -6.81 12.20 8.29
N ALA A 161 -6.48 10.91 8.30
CA ALA A 161 -7.45 9.82 8.24
C ALA A 161 -8.27 9.64 9.54
N GLY A 162 -8.01 10.44 10.57
CA GLY A 162 -8.65 10.32 11.88
C GLY A 162 -8.15 9.11 12.68
N LEU A 163 -6.86 8.78 12.54
CA LEU A 163 -6.17 7.73 13.26
C LEU A 163 -5.07 8.32 14.16
N GLU A 164 -5.06 7.95 15.43
CA GLU A 164 -3.89 8.11 16.28
C GLU A 164 -2.86 7.05 15.87
N VAL A 165 -1.76 7.49 15.26
CA VAL A 165 -0.68 6.60 14.83
C VAL A 165 0.22 6.32 16.03
N LEU A 166 0.04 5.15 16.63
CA LEU A 166 0.82 4.72 17.81
C LEU A 166 2.27 4.40 17.46
N ARG A 167 2.48 3.85 16.25
CA ARG A 167 3.80 3.48 15.77
C ARG A 167 3.86 3.57 14.25
N ILE A 168 4.96 4.12 13.73
CA ILE A 168 5.43 3.87 12.37
C ILE A 168 6.46 2.74 12.47
N ILE A 169 6.28 1.67 11.70
CA ILE A 169 7.16 0.49 11.71
C ILE A 169 7.68 0.21 10.29
N ASN A 170 8.94 -0.21 10.18
CA ASN A 170 9.50 -0.59 8.88
C ASN A 170 8.86 -1.88 8.33
N GLU A 171 8.57 -1.91 7.02
CA GLU A 171 7.93 -3.05 6.33
C GLU A 171 8.69 -4.36 6.53
N PRO A 172 10.01 -4.46 6.29
CA PRO A 172 10.74 -5.71 6.53
C PRO A 172 10.78 -6.10 8.01
N THR A 173 10.76 -5.12 8.91
CA THR A 173 10.71 -5.36 10.35
C THR A 173 9.34 -5.91 10.77
N ALA A 174 8.24 -5.36 10.24
CA ALA A 174 6.90 -5.90 10.43
C ALA A 174 6.80 -7.33 9.88
N ALA A 175 7.28 -7.57 8.67
CA ALA A 175 7.30 -8.90 8.07
C ALA A 175 8.07 -9.91 8.93
N SER A 176 9.19 -9.49 9.53
CA SER A 176 9.97 -10.36 10.42
C SER A 176 9.21 -10.74 11.70
N LEU A 177 8.41 -9.82 12.27
CA LEU A 177 7.54 -10.12 13.41
C LEU A 177 6.52 -11.21 13.07
N ALA A 178 5.85 -11.08 11.93
CA ALA A 178 4.86 -12.08 11.51
C ALA A 178 5.51 -13.43 11.18
N TYR A 179 6.72 -13.41 10.62
CA TYR A 179 7.47 -14.61 10.27
C TYR A 179 8.07 -15.31 11.50
N GLY A 180 8.60 -14.54 12.46
CA GLY A 180 9.47 -15.03 13.53
C GLY A 180 8.81 -15.17 14.89
N LEU A 181 7.52 -14.82 15.06
CA LEU A 181 6.85 -14.78 16.36
C LEU A 181 6.90 -16.10 17.13
N ASP A 182 6.90 -17.23 16.40
CA ASP A 182 6.96 -18.58 16.97
C ASP A 182 8.37 -19.21 16.94
N LYS A 183 9.39 -18.50 16.45
CA LYS A 183 10.75 -19.02 16.32
C LYS A 183 11.52 -18.93 17.63
N LYS A 184 12.16 -20.04 17.99
CA LYS A 184 13.05 -20.15 19.17
C LYS A 184 14.51 -20.23 18.72
N GLY A 185 15.40 -19.70 19.57
CA GLY A 185 16.85 -19.67 19.33
C GLY A 185 17.29 -18.62 18.32
N GLY A 186 18.51 -18.12 18.47
CA GLY A 186 19.07 -17.06 17.63
C GLY A 186 19.18 -17.45 16.15
N LYS A 187 18.43 -16.80 15.27
CA LYS A 187 18.51 -16.96 13.81
C LYS A 187 18.89 -15.65 13.17
N LYS A 188 19.84 -15.69 12.24
CA LYS A 188 20.18 -14.58 11.36
C LYS A 188 19.31 -14.69 10.10
N ILE A 189 18.46 -13.71 9.84
CA ILE A 189 17.59 -13.72 8.66
C ILE A 189 17.84 -12.49 7.79
N ALA A 190 17.62 -12.66 6.49
CA ALA A 190 17.52 -11.56 5.56
C ALA A 190 16.05 -11.43 5.12
N VAL A 191 15.49 -10.23 5.20
CA VAL A 191 14.19 -9.89 4.61
C VAL A 191 14.47 -9.13 3.34
N TYR A 192 14.04 -9.69 2.20
CA TYR A 192 14.14 -9.08 0.88
C TYR A 192 12.75 -8.66 0.45
N ASP A 193 12.49 -7.36 0.50
CA ASP A 193 11.19 -6.77 0.19
C ASP A 193 11.24 -5.99 -1.11
N LEU A 194 10.62 -6.52 -2.16
CA LEU A 194 10.45 -5.84 -3.43
C LEU A 194 8.97 -5.67 -3.72
N GLY A 195 8.49 -4.47 -3.42
CA GLY A 195 7.10 -4.08 -3.57
C GLY A 195 6.78 -3.44 -4.94
N GLY A 196 5.71 -2.66 -4.97
CA GLY A 196 5.29 -1.93 -6.17
C GLY A 196 6.15 -0.72 -6.51
N GLY A 197 6.74 -0.05 -5.51
CA GLY A 197 7.48 1.20 -5.71
C GLY A 197 8.83 1.29 -5.04
N THR A 198 9.11 0.42 -4.08
CA THR A 198 10.33 0.44 -3.26
C THR A 198 10.95 -0.95 -3.17
N PHE A 199 12.26 -0.96 -2.95
CA PHE A 199 13.05 -2.13 -2.62
C PHE A 199 13.76 -1.91 -1.28
N ASP A 200 13.59 -2.83 -0.34
CA ASP A 200 14.27 -2.85 0.94
C ASP A 200 14.90 -4.22 1.22
N VAL A 201 16.06 -4.21 1.84
CA VAL A 201 16.69 -5.39 2.40
C VAL A 201 17.11 -5.10 3.83
N SER A 202 16.69 -5.96 4.76
CA SER A 202 17.09 -5.84 6.17
C SER A 202 17.69 -7.15 6.66
N ILE A 203 18.77 -7.05 7.42
CA ILE A 203 19.43 -8.16 8.08
C ILE A 203 19.09 -8.08 9.57
N LEU A 204 18.52 -9.16 10.10
CA LEU A 204 18.03 -9.23 11.47
C LEU A 204 18.58 -10.45 12.19
N GLU A 205 18.66 -10.32 13.50
CA GLU A 205 18.82 -11.43 14.42
C GLU A 205 17.53 -11.61 15.22
N ILE A 206 16.98 -12.83 15.18
CA ILE A 206 15.71 -13.16 15.83
C ILE A 206 15.95 -14.30 16.81
N GLY A 207 15.52 -14.14 18.05
CA GLY A 207 15.59 -15.21 19.04
C GLY A 207 14.83 -14.86 20.31
N ASP A 208 14.08 -15.83 20.84
CA ASP A 208 13.40 -15.76 22.15
C ASP A 208 12.57 -14.47 22.36
N GLY A 209 11.83 -14.08 21.31
CA GLY A 209 10.99 -12.87 21.34
C GLY A 209 11.73 -11.57 21.03
N VAL A 210 13.05 -11.59 20.84
CA VAL A 210 13.84 -10.40 20.48
C VAL A 210 14.03 -10.37 18.96
N PHE A 211 13.71 -9.23 18.37
CA PHE A 211 13.87 -8.93 16.93
C PHE A 211 14.80 -7.73 16.82
N GLU A 212 16.05 -7.98 16.49
CA GLU A 212 17.07 -6.94 16.37
C GLU A 212 17.49 -6.75 14.93
N VAL A 213 17.20 -5.58 14.36
CA VAL A 213 17.69 -5.17 13.05
C VAL A 213 19.18 -4.80 13.20
N LYS A 214 20.06 -5.46 12.44
CA LYS A 214 21.50 -5.17 12.42
C LYS A 214 21.85 -4.15 11.36
N SER A 215 21.20 -4.23 10.21
CA SER A 215 21.37 -3.28 9.12
C SER A 215 20.16 -3.27 8.20
N THR A 216 19.98 -2.14 7.53
CA THR A 216 18.99 -2.01 6.45
C THR A 216 19.58 -1.18 5.31
N ASN A 217 19.18 -1.50 4.08
CA ASN A 217 19.52 -0.74 2.89
C ASN A 217 18.40 -0.89 1.85
N GLY A 218 18.38 -0.06 0.80
CA GLY A 218 17.31 -0.16 -0.19
C GLY A 218 17.36 0.92 -1.27
N ASP A 219 16.33 0.93 -2.08
CA ASP A 219 16.05 1.95 -3.09
C ASP A 219 14.59 2.36 -2.99
N THR A 220 14.33 3.60 -2.61
CA THR A 220 12.98 4.15 -2.47
C THR A 220 12.31 4.49 -3.81
N PHE A 221 12.94 4.11 -4.92
CA PHE A 221 12.45 4.35 -6.28
C PHE A 221 12.72 3.15 -7.21
N LEU A 222 12.56 1.92 -6.69
CA LEU A 222 12.71 0.67 -7.44
C LEU A 222 11.61 -0.30 -7.03
N GLY A 223 10.71 -0.64 -7.94
CA GLY A 223 9.60 -1.56 -7.67
C GLY A 223 8.81 -1.95 -8.91
N GLY A 224 7.69 -2.62 -8.71
CA GLY A 224 6.83 -3.18 -9.78
C GLY A 224 6.40 -2.19 -10.85
N GLU A 225 6.18 -0.92 -10.48
CA GLU A 225 5.86 0.18 -11.43
C GLU A 225 6.97 0.36 -12.48
N ASP A 226 8.25 0.21 -12.08
CA ASP A 226 9.37 0.34 -13.02
C ASP A 226 9.44 -0.84 -13.99
N PHE A 227 9.04 -2.03 -13.53
CA PHE A 227 8.90 -3.23 -14.37
C PHE A 227 7.76 -3.05 -15.38
N ASP A 228 6.62 -2.50 -14.94
CA ASP A 228 5.51 -2.19 -15.83
C ASP A 228 5.90 -1.14 -16.88
N ASP A 229 6.62 -0.09 -16.49
CA ASP A 229 7.13 0.93 -17.40
C ASP A 229 8.05 0.36 -18.52
N LYS A 230 8.84 -0.68 -18.21
CA LYS A 230 9.65 -1.39 -19.22
C LYS A 230 8.77 -2.11 -20.24
N ILE A 231 7.67 -2.74 -19.78
CA ILE A 231 6.72 -3.41 -20.67
C ILE A 231 5.96 -2.37 -21.49
N VAL A 232 5.47 -1.28 -20.86
CA VAL A 232 4.81 -0.16 -21.57
C VAL A 232 5.70 0.39 -22.68
N SER A 233 6.97 0.66 -22.36
CA SER A 233 7.94 1.16 -23.32
C SER A 233 8.17 0.18 -24.47
N TYR A 234 8.23 -1.11 -24.17
CA TYR A 234 8.35 -2.16 -25.20
C TYR A 234 7.12 -2.16 -26.13
N LEU A 235 5.91 -2.19 -25.57
CA LEU A 235 4.66 -2.22 -26.34
C LEU A 235 4.50 -0.96 -27.21
N ALA A 236 4.78 0.22 -26.65
CA ALA A 236 4.70 1.49 -27.37
C ALA A 236 5.70 1.56 -28.53
N ASN A 237 6.93 1.06 -28.31
CA ASN A 237 7.96 1.04 -29.35
C ASN A 237 7.62 0.05 -30.47
N GLU A 238 7.13 -1.16 -30.16
CA GLU A 238 6.70 -2.12 -31.18
C GLU A 238 5.53 -1.54 -32.00
N PHE A 239 4.53 -0.96 -31.34
CA PHE A 239 3.42 -0.32 -32.01
C PHE A 239 3.85 0.86 -32.92
N LYS A 240 4.80 1.67 -32.43
CA LYS A 240 5.34 2.81 -33.19
C LYS A 240 6.11 2.36 -34.43
N LYS A 241 6.84 1.24 -34.37
CA LYS A 241 7.51 0.65 -35.53
C LYS A 241 6.51 0.26 -36.65
N ASP A 242 5.39 -0.36 -36.24
CA ASP A 242 4.40 -0.90 -37.18
C ASP A 242 3.46 0.17 -37.72
N ASN A 243 3.11 1.19 -36.91
CA ASN A 243 2.05 2.15 -37.21
C ASN A 243 2.53 3.60 -37.30
N GLY A 244 3.77 3.92 -36.93
CA GLY A 244 4.31 5.28 -36.91
C GLY A 244 3.73 6.21 -35.83
N ILE A 245 2.89 5.70 -34.91
CA ILE A 245 2.16 6.47 -33.92
C ILE A 245 2.76 6.22 -32.52
N ASP A 246 2.99 7.29 -31.76
CA ASP A 246 3.47 7.22 -30.37
C ASP A 246 2.28 7.23 -29.40
N LEU A 247 2.00 6.07 -28.81
CA LEU A 247 0.89 5.90 -27.87
C LEU A 247 1.12 6.55 -26.51
N THR A 248 2.37 6.91 -26.18
CA THR A 248 2.68 7.49 -24.86
C THR A 248 2.19 8.94 -24.71
N THR A 249 1.87 9.59 -25.84
CA THR A 249 1.32 10.95 -25.88
C THR A 249 -0.20 11.01 -25.65
N ASP A 250 -0.89 9.88 -25.80
CA ASP A 250 -2.33 9.75 -25.52
C ASP A 250 -2.52 9.13 -24.12
N LYS A 251 -3.10 9.89 -23.21
CA LYS A 251 -3.30 9.49 -21.81
C LYS A 251 -4.19 8.26 -21.65
N LEU A 252 -5.21 8.12 -22.50
CA LEU A 252 -6.09 6.94 -22.51
C LEU A 252 -5.33 5.70 -22.99
N ALA A 253 -4.59 5.83 -24.08
CA ALA A 253 -3.77 4.75 -24.61
C ALA A 253 -2.68 4.36 -23.58
N LEU A 254 -1.99 5.34 -22.99
CA LEU A 254 -0.97 5.11 -21.96
C LEU A 254 -1.54 4.34 -20.76
N GLN A 255 -2.72 4.73 -20.25
CA GLN A 255 -3.35 4.03 -19.14
C GLN A 255 -3.72 2.58 -19.49
N ARG A 256 -4.25 2.34 -20.69
CA ARG A 256 -4.55 0.99 -21.16
C ARG A 256 -3.30 0.14 -21.34
N LEU A 257 -2.18 0.76 -21.80
CA LEU A 257 -0.88 0.08 -21.86
C LEU A 257 -0.39 -0.30 -20.46
N LYS A 258 -0.52 0.58 -19.46
CA LYS A 258 -0.10 0.32 -18.07
C LYS A 258 -0.89 -0.85 -17.45
N GLU A 259 -2.20 -0.86 -17.62
CA GLU A 259 -3.03 -1.97 -17.10
C GLU A 259 -2.69 -3.30 -17.76
N ALA A 260 -2.47 -3.28 -19.07
CA ALA A 260 -2.08 -4.48 -19.80
C ALA A 260 -0.68 -4.97 -19.42
N ALA A 261 0.25 -4.04 -19.17
CA ALA A 261 1.60 -4.35 -18.71
C ALA A 261 1.60 -4.98 -17.31
N GLU A 262 0.89 -4.39 -16.34
CA GLU A 262 0.72 -4.94 -14.99
C GLU A 262 0.12 -6.35 -15.04
N LYS A 263 -0.96 -6.52 -15.82
CA LYS A 263 -1.61 -7.83 -16.00
C LYS A 263 -0.65 -8.85 -16.60
N ALA A 264 0.05 -8.51 -17.67
CA ALA A 264 1.00 -9.40 -18.32
C ALA A 264 2.16 -9.78 -17.38
N LYS A 265 2.70 -8.83 -16.60
CA LYS A 265 3.72 -9.09 -15.58
C LYS A 265 3.24 -10.11 -14.55
N ILE A 266 2.01 -9.95 -14.04
CA ILE A 266 1.41 -10.87 -13.06
C ILE A 266 1.23 -12.27 -13.67
N GLU A 267 0.65 -12.36 -14.86
CA GLU A 267 0.43 -13.64 -15.56
C GLU A 267 1.74 -14.38 -15.83
N LEU A 268 2.79 -13.67 -16.26
CA LEU A 268 4.11 -14.23 -16.55
C LEU A 268 4.87 -14.70 -15.29
N SER A 269 4.39 -14.42 -14.09
CA SER A 269 4.91 -15.02 -12.86
C SER A 269 4.53 -16.50 -12.76
N SER A 270 3.41 -16.92 -13.35
CA SER A 270 2.92 -18.31 -13.35
C SER A 270 3.01 -18.99 -14.71
N THR A 271 2.81 -18.26 -15.82
CA THR A 271 2.86 -18.80 -17.19
C THR A 271 4.18 -18.45 -17.89
N THR A 272 4.52 -19.17 -18.95
CA THR A 272 5.73 -18.90 -19.77
C THR A 272 5.49 -17.89 -20.88
N GLN A 273 4.23 -17.59 -21.18
CA GLN A 273 3.82 -16.62 -22.20
C GLN A 273 2.42 -16.09 -21.91
N THR A 274 2.14 -14.88 -22.38
CA THR A 274 0.81 -14.26 -22.36
C THR A 274 0.56 -13.48 -23.63
N GLU A 275 -0.70 -13.21 -23.94
CA GLU A 275 -1.12 -12.40 -25.09
C GLU A 275 -1.67 -11.06 -24.60
N ILE A 276 -1.08 -9.97 -25.10
CA ILE A 276 -1.51 -8.60 -24.84
C ILE A 276 -2.36 -8.14 -26.03
N ASN A 277 -3.68 -8.12 -25.83
CA ASN A 277 -4.64 -7.73 -26.85
C ASN A 277 -5.38 -6.46 -26.41
N LEU A 278 -5.11 -5.34 -27.11
CA LEU A 278 -5.71 -4.04 -26.86
C LEU A 278 -6.42 -3.56 -28.14
N PRO A 279 -7.68 -3.95 -28.35
CA PRO A 279 -8.44 -3.50 -29.51
C PRO A 279 -8.75 -2.00 -29.40
N PHE A 280 -8.77 -1.31 -30.55
CA PHE A 280 -9.10 0.12 -30.62
C PHE A 280 -8.24 0.98 -29.68
N ILE A 281 -6.91 0.75 -29.68
CA ILE A 281 -6.00 1.51 -28.80
C ILE A 281 -5.88 2.96 -29.25
N THR A 282 -5.92 3.20 -30.56
CA THR A 282 -5.97 4.50 -31.20
C THR A 282 -6.57 4.39 -32.60
N ALA A 283 -6.69 5.50 -33.32
CA ALA A 283 -7.12 5.53 -34.74
C ALA A 283 -6.33 6.58 -35.51
N ASP A 284 -6.14 6.32 -36.81
CA ASP A 284 -5.61 7.27 -37.77
C ASP A 284 -6.54 7.40 -39.00
N LYS A 285 -6.07 8.05 -40.05
CA LYS A 285 -6.83 8.24 -41.31
C LYS A 285 -7.20 6.91 -41.99
N THR A 286 -6.49 5.82 -41.67
CA THR A 286 -6.72 4.49 -42.26
C THR A 286 -7.69 3.64 -41.41
N GLY A 287 -8.11 4.15 -40.27
CA GLY A 287 -9.05 3.50 -39.37
C GLY A 287 -8.48 3.15 -38.00
N PRO A 288 -9.22 2.34 -37.22
CA PRO A 288 -8.81 1.94 -35.90
C PRO A 288 -7.55 1.06 -35.90
N LYS A 289 -6.71 1.23 -34.88
CA LYS A 289 -5.47 0.48 -34.66
C LYS A 289 -5.59 -0.36 -33.38
N HIS A 290 -4.91 -1.49 -33.39
CA HIS A 290 -4.97 -2.49 -32.32
C HIS A 290 -3.55 -2.94 -31.94
N ILE A 291 -3.36 -3.33 -30.69
CA ILE A 291 -2.18 -4.08 -30.27
C ILE A 291 -2.60 -5.54 -30.10
N ASN A 292 -1.83 -6.43 -30.72
CA ASN A 292 -1.88 -7.86 -30.43
C ASN A 292 -0.44 -8.38 -30.41
N ILE A 293 0.14 -8.48 -29.20
CA ILE A 293 1.53 -8.86 -29.00
C ILE A 293 1.60 -10.04 -28.04
N LYS A 294 2.31 -11.08 -28.43
CA LYS A 294 2.65 -12.21 -27.58
C LYS A 294 3.93 -11.88 -26.80
N LEU A 295 3.82 -11.81 -25.47
CA LEU A 295 4.95 -11.58 -24.58
C LEU A 295 5.33 -12.88 -23.87
N THR A 296 6.61 -13.27 -23.94
CA THR A 296 7.13 -14.42 -23.22
C THR A 296 7.81 -13.99 -21.91
N ARG A 297 7.86 -14.90 -20.92
CA ARG A 297 8.60 -14.68 -19.68
C ARG A 297 10.07 -14.36 -19.95
N ALA A 298 10.73 -15.07 -20.85
CA ALA A 298 12.13 -14.81 -21.23
C ALA A 298 12.33 -13.40 -21.78
N LYS A 299 11.38 -12.89 -22.60
CA LYS A 299 11.42 -11.51 -23.10
C LYS A 299 11.24 -10.52 -21.97
N LEU A 300 10.28 -10.74 -21.06
CA LEU A 300 10.09 -9.90 -19.89
C LEU A 300 11.37 -9.86 -19.03
N GLU A 301 11.96 -11.01 -18.71
CA GLU A 301 13.19 -11.11 -17.92
C GLU A 301 14.34 -10.33 -18.56
N ALA A 302 14.47 -10.39 -19.89
CA ALA A 302 15.47 -9.60 -20.63
C ALA A 302 15.20 -8.09 -20.58
N LEU A 303 13.92 -7.66 -20.61
CA LEU A 303 13.55 -6.25 -20.53
C LEU A 303 13.86 -5.61 -19.16
N VAL A 304 13.79 -6.40 -18.08
CA VAL A 304 13.89 -5.91 -16.69
C VAL A 304 15.17 -6.35 -15.98
N GLU A 305 16.11 -6.96 -16.69
CA GLU A 305 17.36 -7.48 -16.11
C GLU A 305 18.14 -6.40 -15.36
N ASP A 306 18.20 -5.19 -15.89
CA ASP A 306 18.85 -4.04 -15.27
C ASP A 306 18.21 -3.64 -13.94
N LEU A 307 16.87 -3.75 -13.81
CA LEU A 307 16.14 -3.47 -12.59
C LEU A 307 16.42 -4.54 -11.52
N ILE A 308 16.44 -5.81 -11.92
CA ILE A 308 16.76 -6.92 -11.00
C ILE A 308 18.19 -6.78 -10.49
N LYS A 309 19.16 -6.46 -11.36
CA LYS A 309 20.56 -6.24 -10.96
C LYS A 309 20.73 -5.10 -9.96
N LYS A 310 19.90 -4.06 -10.01
CA LYS A 310 19.94 -2.94 -9.05
C LYS A 310 19.62 -3.35 -7.62
N THR A 311 18.98 -4.49 -7.38
CA THR A 311 18.68 -4.98 -6.03
C THR A 311 19.90 -5.58 -5.33
N ILE A 312 20.94 -5.95 -6.06
CA ILE A 312 22.10 -6.67 -5.51
C ILE A 312 23.03 -5.76 -4.69
N PRO A 313 23.45 -4.55 -5.17
CA PRO A 313 24.32 -3.69 -4.37
C PRO A 313 23.76 -3.31 -2.99
N PRO A 314 22.46 -3.01 -2.81
CA PRO A 314 21.88 -2.85 -1.48
C PRO A 314 22.00 -4.11 -0.60
N CYS A 315 21.84 -5.31 -1.17
CA CYS A 315 22.03 -6.57 -0.42
C CYS A 315 23.48 -6.75 0.05
N GLU A 316 24.46 -6.46 -0.81
CA GLU A 316 25.88 -6.50 -0.46
C GLU A 316 26.19 -5.50 0.66
N THR A 317 25.66 -4.28 0.55
CA THR A 317 25.85 -3.23 1.55
C THR A 317 25.23 -3.63 2.89
N ALA A 318 24.00 -4.14 2.90
CA ALA A 318 23.34 -4.58 4.13
C ALA A 318 24.10 -5.72 4.81
N LEU A 319 24.58 -6.72 4.08
CA LEU A 319 25.42 -7.79 4.64
C LEU A 319 26.72 -7.23 5.23
N LYS A 320 27.41 -6.36 4.50
CA LYS A 320 28.64 -5.72 4.98
C LYS A 320 28.40 -4.93 6.28
N ASP A 321 27.36 -4.12 6.30
CA ASP A 321 27.03 -3.25 7.45
C ASP A 321 26.58 -4.07 8.67
N SER A 322 25.93 -5.22 8.47
CA SER A 322 25.55 -6.14 9.55
C SER A 322 26.73 -6.90 10.16
N GLY A 323 27.85 -6.95 9.48
CA GLY A 323 29.01 -7.78 9.85
C GLY A 323 28.82 -9.28 9.55
N PHE A 324 27.76 -9.67 8.82
CA PHE A 324 27.50 -11.06 8.50
C PHE A 324 27.82 -11.37 7.03
N SER A 325 28.28 -12.58 6.77
CA SER A 325 28.38 -13.14 5.43
C SER A 325 27.05 -13.74 4.97
N ALA A 326 26.84 -13.88 3.66
CA ALA A 326 25.67 -14.54 3.10
C ALA A 326 25.51 -16.00 3.59
N ALA A 327 26.62 -16.69 3.89
CA ALA A 327 26.62 -18.06 4.42
C ALA A 327 26.04 -18.14 5.84
N GLU A 328 26.23 -17.11 6.65
CA GLU A 328 25.71 -17.05 8.03
C GLU A 328 24.22 -16.73 8.11
N ILE A 329 23.62 -16.19 7.06
CA ILE A 329 22.19 -15.96 7.00
C ILE A 329 21.49 -17.32 7.04
N SER A 330 20.71 -17.59 8.07
CA SER A 330 20.00 -18.85 8.23
C SER A 330 18.86 -18.99 7.22
N GLU A 331 18.08 -17.93 7.04
CA GLU A 331 16.89 -17.91 6.20
C GLU A 331 16.76 -16.57 5.46
N VAL A 332 16.17 -16.62 4.25
CA VAL A 332 15.85 -15.42 3.46
C VAL A 332 14.34 -15.40 3.27
N VAL A 333 13.68 -14.36 3.74
CA VAL A 333 12.24 -14.17 3.67
C VAL A 333 11.92 -13.21 2.52
N LEU A 334 11.05 -13.64 1.61
CA LEU A 334 10.60 -12.84 0.47
C LEU A 334 9.31 -12.09 0.81
N VAL A 335 9.33 -10.79 0.61
CA VAL A 335 8.23 -9.86 0.88
C VAL A 335 7.99 -8.99 -0.37
N GLY A 336 6.77 -8.49 -0.52
CA GLY A 336 6.37 -7.69 -1.67
C GLY A 336 5.98 -8.51 -2.90
N GLY A 337 4.99 -8.04 -3.64
CA GLY A 337 4.39 -8.78 -4.76
C GLY A 337 5.35 -9.12 -5.89
N MET A 338 6.41 -8.31 -6.10
CA MET A 338 7.42 -8.55 -7.13
C MET A 338 8.29 -9.77 -6.87
N THR A 339 8.41 -10.23 -5.63
CA THR A 339 9.16 -11.45 -5.28
C THR A 339 8.50 -12.74 -5.80
N ARG A 340 7.27 -12.64 -6.32
CA ARG A 340 6.60 -13.75 -7.03
C ARG A 340 7.22 -14.04 -8.40
N MET A 341 7.98 -13.09 -8.97
CA MET A 341 8.64 -13.25 -10.26
C MET A 341 9.74 -14.32 -10.18
N PRO A 342 9.73 -15.37 -11.03
CA PRO A 342 10.72 -16.47 -10.96
C PRO A 342 12.16 -16.00 -11.03
N LYS A 343 12.48 -15.01 -11.88
CA LYS A 343 13.84 -14.49 -12.03
C LYS A 343 14.35 -13.81 -10.77
N ILE A 344 13.49 -13.12 -10.01
CA ILE A 344 13.85 -12.50 -8.72
C ILE A 344 14.16 -13.60 -7.71
N PHE A 345 13.31 -14.63 -7.62
CA PHE A 345 13.57 -15.78 -6.74
C PHE A 345 14.93 -16.42 -7.02
N GLU A 346 15.26 -16.71 -8.29
CA GLU A 346 16.53 -17.30 -8.69
C GLU A 346 17.71 -16.38 -8.39
N THR A 347 17.55 -15.07 -8.59
CA THR A 347 18.60 -14.07 -8.28
C THR A 347 18.89 -14.06 -6.78
N VAL A 348 17.86 -14.00 -5.93
CA VAL A 348 18.01 -14.02 -4.47
C VAL A 348 18.62 -15.36 -4.00
N LYS A 349 18.15 -16.48 -4.55
CA LYS A 349 18.71 -17.81 -4.28
C LYS A 349 20.20 -17.87 -4.61
N THR A 350 20.59 -17.35 -5.77
CA THR A 350 21.99 -17.34 -6.22
C THR A 350 22.85 -16.46 -5.32
N PHE A 351 22.34 -15.27 -4.93
CA PHE A 351 23.06 -14.32 -4.11
C PHE A 351 23.32 -14.85 -2.68
N PHE A 352 22.29 -15.37 -2.02
CA PHE A 352 22.40 -15.90 -0.64
C PHE A 352 22.85 -17.36 -0.57
N GLY A 353 22.97 -18.07 -1.70
CA GLY A 353 23.38 -19.48 -1.76
C GLY A 353 22.36 -20.46 -1.17
N LYS A 354 21.11 -20.06 -0.98
CA LYS A 354 20.05 -20.89 -0.39
C LYS A 354 18.66 -20.56 -0.95
N ASN A 355 17.73 -21.50 -0.83
CA ASN A 355 16.36 -21.27 -1.27
C ASN A 355 15.66 -20.26 -0.34
N PRO A 356 15.11 -19.16 -0.88
CA PRO A 356 14.29 -18.26 -0.10
C PRO A 356 13.03 -18.95 0.45
N ASN A 357 12.62 -18.50 1.63
CA ASN A 357 11.42 -18.99 2.31
C ASN A 357 10.15 -18.43 1.65
N LYS A 358 9.17 -19.28 1.38
CA LYS A 358 7.87 -18.96 0.78
C LYS A 358 6.69 -19.29 1.71
N SER A 359 6.93 -19.49 3.00
CA SER A 359 5.86 -19.87 3.94
C SER A 359 4.90 -18.74 4.27
N VAL A 360 5.28 -17.49 4.02
CA VAL A 360 4.45 -16.31 4.23
C VAL A 360 3.86 -15.80 2.92
N ASN A 361 2.66 -15.21 2.99
CA ASN A 361 2.11 -14.49 1.85
C ASN A 361 2.80 -13.12 1.74
N PRO A 362 3.55 -12.85 0.66
CA PRO A 362 4.33 -11.62 0.54
C PRO A 362 3.49 -10.35 0.44
N ASP A 363 2.19 -10.45 0.15
CA ASP A 363 1.26 -9.31 0.05
C ASP A 363 0.55 -9.01 1.39
N GLU A 364 0.65 -9.91 2.39
CA GLU A 364 -0.11 -9.84 3.64
C GLU A 364 0.76 -9.78 4.88
N VAL A 365 1.97 -10.34 4.81
CA VAL A 365 2.86 -10.54 5.96
C VAL A 365 3.21 -9.23 6.67
N VAL A 366 3.33 -8.13 5.94
CA VAL A 366 3.64 -6.80 6.47
C VAL A 366 2.49 -6.28 7.34
N ALA A 367 1.25 -6.37 6.85
CA ALA A 367 0.06 -5.98 7.63
C ALA A 367 -0.12 -6.85 8.87
N MET A 368 0.16 -8.16 8.76
CA MET A 368 0.13 -9.08 9.91
C MET A 368 1.15 -8.66 10.97
N GLY A 369 2.38 -8.33 10.58
CA GLY A 369 3.41 -7.84 11.49
C GLY A 369 3.05 -6.51 12.15
N ALA A 370 2.44 -5.58 11.40
CA ALA A 370 1.91 -4.35 11.95
C ALA A 370 0.80 -4.60 12.99
N ALA A 371 -0.06 -5.60 12.77
CA ALA A 371 -1.08 -6.00 13.74
C ALA A 371 -0.47 -6.65 14.99
N ILE A 372 0.58 -7.46 14.86
CA ILE A 372 1.33 -8.02 16.00
C ILE A 372 1.95 -6.88 16.83
N GLN A 373 2.59 -5.89 16.17
CA GLN A 373 3.11 -4.71 16.86
C GLN A 373 2.01 -3.91 17.56
N ALA A 374 0.83 -3.82 16.95
CA ALA A 374 -0.35 -3.23 17.60
C ALA A 374 -0.74 -4.00 18.86
N GLY A 375 -0.73 -5.33 18.82
CA GLY A 375 -0.97 -6.19 19.97
C GLY A 375 0.08 -6.03 21.08
N VAL A 376 1.36 -5.87 20.72
CA VAL A 376 2.43 -5.56 21.69
C VAL A 376 2.15 -4.24 22.40
N LEU A 377 1.79 -3.19 21.66
CA LEU A 377 1.49 -1.86 22.23
C LEU A 377 0.22 -1.84 23.09
N GLN A 378 -0.73 -2.75 22.86
CA GLN A 378 -1.92 -2.93 23.67
C GLN A 378 -1.71 -3.85 24.89
N GLY A 379 -0.61 -4.61 24.93
CA GLY A 379 -0.31 -5.61 25.95
C GLY A 379 -0.97 -6.97 25.71
N ASP A 380 -1.59 -7.17 24.52
CA ASP A 380 -2.20 -8.44 24.11
C ASP A 380 -1.13 -9.48 23.73
N VAL A 381 0.00 -9.01 23.16
CA VAL A 381 1.18 -9.81 22.86
C VAL A 381 2.28 -9.43 23.83
N LYS A 382 2.80 -10.42 24.55
CA LYS A 382 3.85 -10.26 25.58
C LYS A 382 5.16 -10.85 25.10
N ASP A 383 6.25 -10.45 25.76
CA ASP A 383 7.59 -11.00 25.56
C ASP A 383 8.13 -10.83 24.12
N VAL A 384 7.75 -9.72 23.47
CA VAL A 384 8.28 -9.30 22.16
C VAL A 384 8.99 -7.97 22.33
N LEU A 385 10.26 -7.93 21.95
CA LEU A 385 11.10 -6.73 21.89
C LEU A 385 11.55 -6.50 20.47
N LEU A 386 11.23 -5.34 19.92
CA LEU A 386 11.63 -4.91 18.59
C LEU A 386 12.64 -3.78 18.68
N LEU A 387 13.84 -3.99 18.13
CA LEU A 387 14.91 -3.03 18.02
C LEU A 387 15.17 -2.74 16.54
N ASP A 388 14.77 -1.55 16.09
CA ASP A 388 14.97 -1.09 14.72
C ASP A 388 16.18 -0.15 14.62
N VAL A 389 16.56 0.27 13.41
CA VAL A 389 17.73 1.11 13.16
C VAL A 389 17.41 2.30 12.27
N THR A 390 18.19 3.38 12.40
CA THR A 390 18.14 4.48 11.43
C THR A 390 18.82 4.07 10.12
N PRO A 391 18.16 4.29 8.94
CA PRO A 391 18.72 3.80 7.66
C PRO A 391 19.89 4.64 7.15
N LEU A 392 19.98 5.91 7.58
CA LEU A 392 20.95 6.88 7.10
C LEU A 392 21.58 7.64 8.27
N SER A 393 22.83 8.07 8.11
CA SER A 393 23.52 8.91 9.08
C SER A 393 22.88 10.28 9.18
N LEU A 394 22.90 10.85 10.38
CA LEU A 394 22.38 12.17 10.71
C LEU A 394 23.51 13.04 11.25
N GLY A 395 23.54 14.29 10.84
CA GLY A 395 24.57 15.24 11.23
C GLY A 395 24.20 16.67 10.97
N ILE A 396 25.17 17.55 11.11
CA ILE A 396 25.04 18.98 10.84
C ILE A 396 26.12 19.44 9.87
N GLU A 397 25.86 20.54 9.18
CA GLU A 397 26.89 21.27 8.46
C GLU A 397 27.83 21.97 9.42
N THR A 398 29.12 21.82 9.20
CA THR A 398 30.19 22.49 9.95
C THR A 398 31.04 23.34 9.02
N LEU A 399 32.05 24.01 9.60
CA LEU A 399 32.94 24.93 8.87
C LEU A 399 33.47 24.30 7.58
N GLY A 400 33.39 25.07 6.47
CA GLY A 400 33.81 24.61 5.15
C GLY A 400 32.76 23.79 4.39
N GLY A 401 31.51 23.74 4.84
CA GLY A 401 30.44 23.00 4.18
C GLY A 401 30.55 21.48 4.35
N VAL A 402 31.27 21.03 5.40
CA VAL A 402 31.45 19.61 5.71
C VAL A 402 30.25 19.06 6.47
N SER A 403 29.84 17.83 6.14
CA SER A 403 28.82 17.09 6.87
C SER A 403 29.44 16.35 8.05
N THR A 404 29.19 16.81 9.27
CA THR A 404 29.66 16.15 10.50
C THR A 404 28.57 15.27 11.07
N LYS A 405 28.81 13.95 11.05
CA LYS A 405 27.85 12.93 11.52
C LYS A 405 27.85 12.88 13.06
N LEU A 406 26.64 12.89 13.66
CA LEU A 406 26.44 12.66 15.09
C LEU A 406 25.85 11.26 15.34
N ILE A 407 24.96 10.81 14.46
CA ILE A 407 24.38 9.47 14.52
C ILE A 407 24.71 8.77 13.20
N GLU A 408 25.42 7.66 13.29
CA GLU A 408 25.76 6.83 12.14
C GLU A 408 24.56 6.00 11.68
N LYS A 409 24.51 5.68 10.38
CA LYS A 409 23.53 4.72 9.85
C LYS A 409 23.56 3.39 10.62
N ASN A 410 22.46 2.69 10.64
CA ASN A 410 22.29 1.42 11.38
C ASN A 410 22.47 1.54 12.91
N THR A 411 22.38 2.75 13.46
CA THR A 411 22.28 2.94 14.93
C THR A 411 20.89 2.52 15.38
N THR A 412 20.81 1.67 16.41
CA THR A 412 19.55 1.22 17.02
C THR A 412 18.74 2.40 17.55
N ILE A 413 17.43 2.40 17.29
CA ILE A 413 16.46 3.41 17.74
C ILE A 413 15.45 2.81 18.72
N PRO A 414 14.96 3.60 19.73
CA PRO A 414 15.21 5.03 19.93
C PRO A 414 16.63 5.32 20.42
N THR A 415 17.18 6.49 20.06
CA THR A 415 18.54 6.89 20.47
C THR A 415 18.65 8.40 20.64
N LYS A 416 19.58 8.81 21.50
CA LYS A 416 19.89 10.21 21.74
C LYS A 416 21.40 10.41 21.79
N LYS A 417 21.93 11.36 20.98
CA LYS A 417 23.35 11.70 20.97
C LYS A 417 23.54 13.21 20.96
N SER A 418 24.53 13.67 21.70
CA SER A 418 24.89 15.09 21.79
C SER A 418 26.38 15.28 21.50
N GLN A 419 26.70 16.39 20.85
CA GLN A 419 28.06 16.81 20.61
C GLN A 419 28.18 18.33 20.79
N VAL A 420 29.33 18.79 21.32
CA VAL A 420 29.59 20.22 21.53
C VAL A 420 30.35 20.75 20.33
N PHE A 421 29.84 21.85 19.77
CA PHE A 421 30.43 22.65 18.71
C PHE A 421 30.74 24.06 19.21
N SER A 422 31.33 24.87 18.36
CA SER A 422 31.66 26.27 18.71
C SER A 422 31.41 27.20 17.53
N THR A 423 31.52 28.52 17.77
CA THR A 423 31.42 29.55 16.73
C THR A 423 32.61 29.50 15.77
N ALA A 424 32.37 29.80 14.51
CA ALA A 424 33.36 29.85 13.43
C ALA A 424 34.06 31.21 13.32
N GLU A 425 33.40 32.29 13.83
CA GLU A 425 33.89 33.66 13.76
C GLU A 425 33.92 34.33 15.14
N ASP A 426 34.73 35.40 15.28
CA ASP A 426 34.79 36.19 16.49
C ASP A 426 33.49 37.00 16.64
N ASN A 427 32.99 37.09 17.88
CA ASN A 427 31.78 37.85 18.23
C ASN A 427 30.52 37.48 17.48
N GLN A 428 30.40 36.22 17.07
CA GLN A 428 29.26 35.66 16.36
C GLN A 428 28.04 35.58 17.29
N PRO A 429 26.94 36.38 17.05
CA PRO A 429 25.80 36.47 17.97
C PRO A 429 24.80 35.32 17.81
N ALA A 430 24.90 34.56 16.73
CA ALA A 430 24.01 33.45 16.38
C ALA A 430 24.75 32.37 15.61
N VAL A 431 24.28 31.13 15.70
CA VAL A 431 24.73 30.00 14.88
C VAL A 431 23.55 29.39 14.13
N SER A 432 23.72 29.18 12.83
CA SER A 432 22.78 28.46 12.00
C SER A 432 23.08 26.98 12.05
N ILE A 433 22.09 26.17 12.42
CA ILE A 433 22.18 24.71 12.50
C ILE A 433 21.46 24.10 11.30
N ARG A 434 22.20 23.63 10.31
CA ARG A 434 21.68 22.93 9.15
C ARG A 434 21.75 21.43 9.41
N VAL A 435 20.58 20.80 9.56
CA VAL A 435 20.45 19.37 9.86
C VAL A 435 20.44 18.57 8.57
N LEU A 436 21.32 17.58 8.48
CA LEU A 436 21.59 16.79 7.28
C LEU A 436 21.34 15.31 7.50
N GLN A 437 20.90 14.63 6.45
CA GLN A 437 20.77 13.17 6.41
C GLN A 437 21.46 12.63 5.17
N GLY A 438 22.34 11.63 5.33
CA GLY A 438 23.05 10.96 4.24
C GLY A 438 24.48 10.61 4.58
N GLU A 439 25.15 10.00 3.59
CA GLU A 439 26.50 9.43 3.76
C GLU A 439 27.62 10.26 3.13
N ARG A 440 27.28 11.36 2.46
CA ARG A 440 28.26 12.19 1.73
C ARG A 440 29.05 13.08 2.69
N GLU A 441 30.31 13.34 2.34
CA GLU A 441 31.24 14.17 3.14
C GLU A 441 30.86 15.67 3.11
N MET A 442 30.28 16.14 1.99
CA MET A 442 29.91 17.55 1.85
C MET A 442 28.43 17.75 2.17
N ALA A 443 28.10 18.82 2.87
CA ALA A 443 26.75 19.16 3.29
C ALA A 443 25.77 19.31 2.12
N THR A 444 26.21 19.90 1.00
CA THR A 444 25.41 20.11 -0.22
C THR A 444 24.98 18.83 -0.91
N ASP A 445 25.71 17.73 -0.68
CA ASP A 445 25.48 16.42 -1.32
C ASP A 445 24.58 15.51 -0.47
N ASN A 446 24.14 15.99 0.69
CA ASN A 446 23.25 15.29 1.61
C ASN A 446 21.85 15.93 1.59
N LYS A 447 20.85 15.18 2.06
CA LYS A 447 19.48 15.70 2.22
C LYS A 447 19.45 16.69 3.38
N LEU A 448 19.07 17.94 3.11
CA LEU A 448 18.75 18.93 4.14
C LEU A 448 17.40 18.57 4.76
N LEU A 449 17.38 18.26 6.05
CA LEU A 449 16.17 17.97 6.80
C LEU A 449 15.54 19.22 7.41
N GLY A 450 16.35 20.20 7.78
CA GLY A 450 15.87 21.45 8.37
C GLY A 450 17.01 22.40 8.67
N ASN A 451 16.63 23.66 8.92
CA ASN A 451 17.54 24.72 9.31
C ASN A 451 16.91 25.55 10.41
N PHE A 452 17.67 25.84 11.47
CA PHE A 452 17.23 26.72 12.54
C PHE A 452 18.40 27.52 13.10
N GLU A 453 18.13 28.59 13.82
CA GLU A 453 19.14 29.50 14.31
C GLU A 453 19.08 29.60 15.83
N LEU A 454 20.22 29.38 16.49
CA LEU A 454 20.40 29.65 17.91
C LEU A 454 20.94 31.09 18.04
N VAL A 455 20.13 32.01 18.58
CA VAL A 455 20.45 33.43 18.70
C VAL A 455 20.81 33.83 20.13
N GLY A 456 21.51 34.95 20.28
CA GLY A 456 21.86 35.55 21.56
C GLY A 456 22.98 34.86 22.29
N ILE A 457 23.94 34.39 21.52
CA ILE A 457 25.26 33.92 22.01
C ILE A 457 26.04 35.14 22.45
N PRO A 458 26.66 35.14 23.65
CA PRO A 458 27.49 36.24 24.10
C PRO A 458 28.69 36.46 23.19
N SER A 459 29.06 37.77 23.02
CA SER A 459 30.25 38.13 22.26
C SER A 459 31.52 37.49 22.88
N ALA A 460 32.22 36.68 22.10
CA ALA A 460 33.39 35.98 22.52
C ALA A 460 34.28 35.66 21.29
N PRO A 461 35.58 35.39 21.47
CA PRO A 461 36.42 34.86 20.39
C PRO A 461 35.86 33.55 19.83
N ARG A 462 36.12 33.29 18.54
CA ARG A 462 35.76 32.01 17.90
C ARG A 462 36.34 30.82 18.71
N GLY A 463 35.58 29.74 18.76
CA GLY A 463 36.01 28.53 19.49
C GLY A 463 35.73 28.56 21.00
N VAL A 464 35.32 29.72 21.59
CA VAL A 464 35.04 29.84 23.02
C VAL A 464 33.59 29.45 23.38
N PRO A 465 32.56 29.90 22.67
CA PRO A 465 31.18 29.50 22.97
C PRO A 465 31.02 27.97 22.79
N GLN A 466 30.28 27.35 23.72
CA GLN A 466 30.01 25.91 23.70
C GLN A 466 28.55 25.66 23.33
N ILE A 467 28.32 25.25 22.10
CA ILE A 467 26.99 24.96 21.56
C ILE A 467 26.80 23.45 21.53
N GLU A 468 25.99 22.93 22.45
CA GLU A 468 25.64 21.52 22.49
C GLU A 468 24.49 21.23 21.53
N VAL A 469 24.76 20.48 20.46
CA VAL A 469 23.75 19.99 19.51
C VAL A 469 23.36 18.57 19.89
N THR A 470 22.07 18.35 20.07
CA THR A 470 21.50 17.06 20.46
C THR A 470 20.55 16.57 19.39
N PHE A 471 20.76 15.33 18.94
CA PHE A 471 19.83 14.56 18.12
C PHE A 471 19.09 13.56 19.00
N ASP A 472 17.78 13.55 18.91
CA ASP A 472 16.88 12.66 19.64
C ASP A 472 15.95 11.96 18.62
N ILE A 473 16.16 10.66 18.37
CA ILE A 473 15.36 9.85 17.46
C ILE A 473 14.41 8.99 18.27
N ASP A 474 13.12 9.14 18.01
CA ASP A 474 12.10 8.33 18.65
C ASP A 474 12.03 6.91 18.06
N ALA A 475 11.18 6.08 18.66
CA ALA A 475 10.96 4.71 18.19
C ALA A 475 10.32 4.63 16.79
N ASN A 476 9.75 5.71 16.25
CA ASN A 476 9.21 5.78 14.88
C ASN A 476 10.28 6.18 13.84
N GLY A 477 11.50 6.48 14.30
CA GLY A 477 12.57 7.01 13.48
C GLY A 477 12.44 8.51 13.18
N ILE A 478 11.60 9.23 13.92
CA ILE A 478 11.39 10.68 13.77
C ILE A 478 12.45 11.42 14.57
N VAL A 479 13.09 12.39 13.93
CA VAL A 479 14.25 13.11 14.45
C VAL A 479 13.85 14.46 15.05
N ASN A 480 14.26 14.69 16.29
CA ASN A 480 14.22 16.01 16.94
C ASN A 480 15.65 16.50 17.15
N VAL A 481 15.93 17.75 16.81
CA VAL A 481 17.25 18.36 17.00
C VAL A 481 17.13 19.60 17.88
N SER A 482 18.00 19.72 18.85
CA SER A 482 18.13 20.92 19.68
C SER A 482 19.57 21.43 19.70
N ALA A 483 19.71 22.75 19.82
CA ALA A 483 20.99 23.41 20.04
C ALA A 483 20.88 24.27 21.31
N LYS A 484 21.87 24.13 22.20
CA LYS A 484 21.91 24.82 23.49
C LYS A 484 23.27 25.48 23.71
N ASP A 485 23.28 26.78 23.97
CA ASP A 485 24.48 27.45 24.47
C ASP A 485 24.69 27.11 25.96
N LYS A 486 25.77 26.43 26.29
CA LYS A 486 26.08 25.98 27.66
C LYS A 486 26.41 27.14 28.58
N GLY A 487 26.88 28.28 28.05
CA GLY A 487 27.21 29.48 28.82
C GLY A 487 25.97 30.22 29.32
N THR A 488 25.00 30.44 28.47
CA THR A 488 23.77 31.20 28.79
C THR A 488 22.58 30.30 29.14
N GLY A 489 22.63 29.02 28.79
CA GLY A 489 21.51 28.09 28.91
C GLY A 489 20.41 28.29 27.87
N LYS A 490 20.56 29.25 26.92
CA LYS A 490 19.61 29.44 25.83
C LYS A 490 19.57 28.19 24.96
N GLU A 491 18.36 27.77 24.61
CA GLU A 491 18.12 26.57 23.81
C GLU A 491 17.10 26.88 22.69
N GLN A 492 17.36 26.34 21.52
CA GLN A 492 16.44 26.32 20.38
C GLN A 492 16.27 24.87 19.94
N LYS A 493 15.04 24.50 19.62
CA LYS A 493 14.68 23.16 19.16
C LYS A 493 13.97 23.24 17.82
N ILE A 494 14.23 22.26 16.98
CA ILE A 494 13.42 21.98 15.80
C ILE A 494 12.99 20.51 15.86
N GLN A 495 11.70 20.28 15.75
CA GLN A 495 11.22 19.02 15.26
C GLN A 495 11.42 19.08 13.75
N ILE A 496 12.13 18.09 13.19
CA ILE A 496 12.29 18.03 11.75
C ILE A 496 10.89 17.91 11.15
N GLN A 497 10.39 19.04 10.68
CA GLN A 497 9.23 19.01 9.79
C GLN A 497 9.75 18.52 8.46
N ALA A 498 9.03 17.58 7.84
CA ALA A 498 9.31 17.19 6.48
C ALA A 498 9.53 18.49 5.68
N SER A 499 10.70 18.64 5.05
CA SER A 499 10.88 19.73 4.09
C SER A 499 9.77 19.53 3.06
N GLY A 500 8.71 20.33 3.18
CA GLY A 500 7.47 20.07 2.48
C GLY A 500 6.33 19.47 3.32
N GLY A 501 6.47 19.33 4.64
CA GLY A 501 5.39 18.88 5.53
C GLY A 501 4.24 19.88 5.57
N LEU A 502 3.03 19.35 5.72
CA LEU A 502 1.85 20.13 6.03
C LEU A 502 2.06 20.82 7.39
N SER A 503 1.71 22.09 7.51
CA SER A 503 1.68 22.77 8.80
C SER A 503 0.61 22.14 9.70
N GLU A 504 0.74 22.30 11.00
CA GLU A 504 -0.26 21.78 11.95
C GLU A 504 -1.65 22.38 11.71
N GLU A 505 -1.70 23.62 11.23
CA GLU A 505 -2.93 24.31 10.83
C GLU A 505 -3.56 23.66 9.59
N GLU A 506 -2.75 23.34 8.57
CA GLU A 506 -3.21 22.65 7.37
C GLU A 506 -3.68 21.21 7.68
N ILE A 507 -2.97 20.48 8.53
CA ILE A 507 -3.39 19.14 8.99
C ILE A 507 -4.74 19.25 9.72
N ASN A 508 -4.88 20.20 10.66
CA ASN A 508 -6.12 20.39 11.41
C ASN A 508 -7.29 20.84 10.51
N LYS A 509 -7.03 21.64 9.47
CA LYS A 509 -8.01 22.00 8.45
C LYS A 509 -8.47 20.76 7.67
N MET A 510 -7.53 19.93 7.21
CA MET A 510 -7.83 18.69 6.48
C MET A 510 -8.59 17.68 7.35
N VAL A 511 -8.26 17.56 8.63
CA VAL A 511 -9.01 16.73 9.59
C VAL A 511 -10.45 17.21 9.71
N LYS A 512 -10.67 18.51 9.88
CA LYS A 512 -12.02 19.11 9.96
C LYS A 512 -12.81 18.92 8.65
N GLU A 513 -12.17 19.10 7.51
CA GLU A 513 -12.79 18.86 6.20
C GLU A 513 -13.16 17.37 6.04
N ALA A 514 -12.30 16.46 6.46
CA ALA A 514 -12.59 15.02 6.43
C ALA A 514 -13.79 14.65 7.33
N GLU A 515 -13.87 15.22 8.54
CA GLU A 515 -15.00 15.02 9.46
C GLU A 515 -16.30 15.63 8.94
N SER A 516 -16.27 16.86 8.44
CA SER A 516 -17.46 17.56 7.94
C SER A 516 -18.07 16.91 6.70
N ASN A 517 -17.24 16.28 5.86
CA ASN A 517 -17.68 15.58 4.65
C ASN A 517 -18.06 14.11 4.87
N LYS A 518 -17.77 13.55 6.05
CA LYS A 518 -17.97 12.11 6.34
C LYS A 518 -19.38 11.62 6.05
N GLU A 519 -20.42 12.36 6.48
CA GLU A 519 -21.82 11.99 6.22
C GLU A 519 -22.23 12.21 4.76
N ALA A 520 -21.77 13.30 4.15
CA ALA A 520 -22.02 13.58 2.75
C ALA A 520 -21.34 12.54 1.83
N ASP A 521 -20.10 12.17 2.13
CA ASP A 521 -19.35 11.14 1.41
C ASP A 521 -19.99 9.76 1.59
N LYS A 522 -20.49 9.43 2.79
CA LYS A 522 -21.23 8.19 3.04
C LYS A 522 -22.51 8.11 2.20
N LYS A 523 -23.30 9.19 2.15
CA LYS A 523 -24.52 9.27 1.32
C LYS A 523 -24.19 9.16 -0.17
N LYS A 524 -23.13 9.85 -0.63
CA LYS A 524 -22.67 9.76 -2.02
C LYS A 524 -22.27 8.33 -2.38
N ARG A 525 -21.54 7.66 -1.50
CA ARG A 525 -21.13 6.27 -1.70
C ARG A 525 -22.34 5.32 -1.77
N GLU A 526 -23.28 5.45 -0.84
CA GLU A 526 -24.54 4.65 -0.87
C GLU A 526 -25.29 4.86 -2.19
N THR A 527 -25.24 6.07 -2.75
CA THR A 527 -25.80 6.39 -4.07
C THR A 527 -25.12 5.61 -5.19
N VAL A 528 -23.80 5.62 -5.20
CA VAL A 528 -23.00 4.95 -6.23
C VAL A 528 -23.16 3.44 -6.14
N ASP A 529 -23.09 2.88 -4.94
CA ASP A 529 -23.26 1.45 -4.71
C ASP A 529 -24.65 0.97 -5.16
N ALA A 530 -25.72 1.73 -4.86
CA ALA A 530 -27.07 1.41 -5.29
C ALA A 530 -27.22 1.47 -6.84
N ARG A 531 -26.59 2.46 -7.50
CA ARG A 531 -26.58 2.58 -8.97
C ARG A 531 -25.82 1.44 -9.63
N ASN A 532 -24.62 1.13 -9.14
CA ASN A 532 -23.79 0.05 -9.66
C ASN A 532 -24.49 -1.32 -9.51
N GLN A 533 -25.18 -1.53 -8.39
CA GLN A 533 -25.98 -2.73 -8.18
C GLN A 533 -27.16 -2.79 -9.17
N ALA A 534 -27.86 -1.68 -9.39
CA ALA A 534 -28.96 -1.59 -10.34
C ALA A 534 -28.50 -1.87 -11.78
N ASP A 535 -27.39 -1.28 -12.21
CA ASP A 535 -26.82 -1.52 -13.56
C ASP A 535 -26.38 -2.98 -13.73
N THR A 536 -25.77 -3.58 -12.71
CA THR A 536 -25.39 -5.00 -12.75
C THR A 536 -26.60 -5.91 -12.89
N ILE A 537 -27.68 -5.62 -12.15
CA ILE A 537 -28.93 -6.40 -12.20
C ILE A 537 -29.61 -6.22 -13.57
N ILE A 538 -29.67 -5.00 -14.11
CA ILE A 538 -30.19 -4.74 -15.46
C ILE A 538 -29.43 -5.59 -16.49
N HIS A 539 -28.09 -5.48 -16.49
CA HIS A 539 -27.25 -6.19 -17.46
C HIS A 539 -27.41 -7.70 -17.38
N THR A 540 -27.40 -8.25 -16.16
CA THR A 540 -27.59 -9.69 -15.94
C THR A 540 -28.97 -10.16 -16.35
N THR A 541 -30.02 -9.37 -16.05
CA THR A 541 -31.40 -9.71 -16.41
C THR A 541 -31.59 -9.64 -17.93
N GLU A 542 -31.08 -8.64 -18.62
CA GLU A 542 -31.13 -8.53 -20.09
C GLU A 542 -30.42 -9.69 -20.77
N LYS A 543 -29.23 -10.07 -20.28
CA LYS A 543 -28.49 -11.24 -20.78
C LYS A 543 -29.32 -12.51 -20.62
N ASN A 544 -29.85 -12.75 -19.42
CA ASN A 544 -30.67 -13.93 -19.14
C ASN A 544 -31.98 -13.94 -19.97
N LEU A 545 -32.58 -12.77 -20.15
CA LEU A 545 -33.78 -12.63 -20.97
C LEU A 545 -33.52 -12.95 -22.45
N LYS A 546 -32.36 -12.54 -22.97
CA LYS A 546 -31.93 -12.83 -24.34
C LYS A 546 -31.63 -14.33 -24.54
N GLU A 547 -30.99 -14.97 -23.57
CA GLU A 547 -30.58 -16.38 -23.66
C GLU A 547 -31.73 -17.37 -23.30
N HIS A 548 -32.62 -16.99 -22.39
CA HIS A 548 -33.59 -17.89 -21.80
C HIS A 548 -35.04 -17.37 -21.83
N GLY A 549 -35.30 -16.18 -22.42
CA GLY A 549 -36.62 -15.56 -22.46
C GLY A 549 -37.67 -16.36 -23.20
N SER A 550 -37.31 -17.32 -24.06
CA SER A 550 -38.26 -18.27 -24.69
C SER A 550 -38.81 -19.31 -23.72
N LYS A 551 -38.33 -19.40 -22.48
CA LYS A 551 -38.70 -20.37 -21.45
C LYS A 551 -39.70 -19.80 -20.43
N ILE A 552 -40.06 -18.52 -20.54
CA ILE A 552 -41.07 -17.82 -19.73
C ILE A 552 -42.21 -17.33 -20.61
N SER A 553 -43.34 -16.99 -20.01
CA SER A 553 -44.50 -16.47 -20.76
C SER A 553 -44.25 -15.05 -21.28
N ASP A 554 -44.97 -14.67 -22.36
CA ASP A 554 -44.89 -13.32 -22.94
C ASP A 554 -45.30 -12.23 -21.95
N ALA A 555 -46.21 -12.53 -21.02
CA ALA A 555 -46.64 -11.63 -19.96
C ALA A 555 -45.49 -11.37 -18.96
N GLU A 556 -44.73 -12.41 -18.56
CA GLU A 556 -43.58 -12.31 -17.67
C GLU A 556 -42.43 -11.58 -18.34
N LYS A 557 -42.18 -11.84 -19.63
CA LYS A 557 -41.19 -11.14 -20.43
C LYS A 557 -41.47 -9.64 -20.50
N LYS A 558 -42.72 -9.23 -20.81
CA LYS A 558 -43.11 -7.83 -20.81
C LYS A 558 -42.98 -7.16 -19.43
N ALA A 559 -43.31 -7.89 -18.34
CA ALA A 559 -43.15 -7.37 -16.99
C ALA A 559 -41.66 -7.08 -16.64
N ILE A 560 -40.74 -7.97 -17.05
CA ILE A 560 -39.31 -7.78 -16.85
C ILE A 560 -38.78 -6.60 -17.69
N GLU A 561 -39.17 -6.52 -18.98
CA GLU A 561 -38.80 -5.41 -19.88
C GLU A 561 -39.32 -4.06 -19.35
N SER A 562 -40.54 -4.01 -18.83
CA SER A 562 -41.08 -2.82 -18.17
C SER A 562 -40.27 -2.43 -16.92
N ALA A 563 -39.96 -3.40 -16.06
CA ALA A 563 -39.19 -3.15 -14.85
C ALA A 563 -37.75 -2.66 -15.17
N ILE A 564 -37.10 -3.17 -16.22
CA ILE A 564 -35.82 -2.69 -16.72
C ILE A 564 -35.94 -1.23 -17.19
N SER A 565 -36.96 -0.91 -17.98
CA SER A 565 -37.20 0.45 -18.49
C SER A 565 -37.44 1.44 -17.36
N ASP A 566 -38.26 1.05 -16.37
CA ASP A 566 -38.55 1.85 -15.19
C ASP A 566 -37.28 2.14 -14.39
N LEU A 567 -36.46 1.11 -14.13
CA LEU A 567 -35.21 1.26 -13.39
C LEU A 567 -34.21 2.14 -14.13
N ARG A 568 -34.09 2.00 -15.46
CA ARG A 568 -33.23 2.89 -16.29
C ARG A 568 -33.66 4.34 -16.24
N ASN A 569 -34.97 4.60 -16.18
CA ASN A 569 -35.48 5.96 -16.08
C ASN A 569 -35.14 6.61 -14.72
N VAL A 570 -35.27 5.84 -13.64
CA VAL A 570 -34.95 6.32 -12.28
C VAL A 570 -33.45 6.51 -12.09
N LEU A 571 -32.60 5.71 -12.75
CA LEU A 571 -31.14 5.87 -12.73
C LEU A 571 -30.66 7.21 -13.30
N LYS A 572 -31.45 7.89 -14.13
CA LYS A 572 -31.16 9.25 -14.61
C LYS A 572 -31.41 10.33 -13.55
N GLY A 573 -32.16 10.02 -12.52
CA GLY A 573 -32.49 10.92 -11.40
C GLY A 573 -31.51 10.84 -10.24
N THR A 574 -31.79 11.55 -9.15
CA THR A 574 -30.97 11.63 -7.94
C THR A 574 -31.56 10.89 -6.73
N ASP A 575 -32.75 10.33 -6.85
CA ASP A 575 -33.45 9.68 -5.75
C ASP A 575 -33.02 8.21 -5.60
N ILE A 576 -32.22 7.94 -4.56
CA ILE A 576 -31.66 6.62 -4.27
C ILE A 576 -32.70 5.64 -3.77
N GLU A 577 -33.66 6.10 -2.98
CA GLU A 577 -34.67 5.22 -2.41
C GLU A 577 -35.58 4.68 -3.53
N GLU A 578 -35.86 5.50 -4.54
CA GLU A 578 -36.56 5.07 -5.72
C GLU A 578 -35.76 4.08 -6.57
N VAL A 579 -34.43 4.30 -6.71
CA VAL A 579 -33.52 3.34 -7.37
C VAL A 579 -33.57 1.99 -6.65
N LYS A 580 -33.40 1.96 -5.33
CA LYS A 580 -33.45 0.71 -4.54
C LYS A 580 -34.78 -0.01 -4.70
N LYS A 581 -35.89 0.74 -4.62
CA LYS A 581 -37.24 0.19 -4.78
C LYS A 581 -37.46 -0.43 -6.16
N LYS A 582 -37.03 0.26 -7.22
CA LYS A 582 -37.17 -0.25 -8.60
C LYS A 582 -36.19 -1.41 -8.87
N THR A 583 -35.03 -1.42 -8.25
CA THR A 583 -34.09 -2.55 -8.28
C THR A 583 -34.73 -3.80 -7.67
N GLN A 584 -35.35 -3.69 -6.51
CA GLN A 584 -36.10 -4.80 -5.89
C GLN A 584 -37.26 -5.28 -6.77
N ALA A 585 -37.98 -4.37 -7.39
CA ALA A 585 -39.06 -4.72 -8.31
C ALA A 585 -38.55 -5.53 -9.52
N LEU A 586 -37.42 -5.15 -10.09
CA LEU A 586 -36.78 -5.90 -11.19
C LEU A 586 -36.33 -7.29 -10.73
N VAL A 587 -35.72 -7.41 -9.54
CA VAL A 587 -35.35 -8.71 -8.97
C VAL A 587 -36.59 -9.61 -8.81
N GLN A 588 -37.68 -9.09 -8.27
CA GLN A 588 -38.91 -9.86 -8.13
C GLN A 588 -39.52 -10.28 -9.47
N ALA A 589 -39.55 -9.37 -10.44
CA ALA A 589 -40.04 -9.68 -11.79
C ALA A 589 -39.20 -10.76 -12.48
N SER A 590 -37.91 -10.82 -12.20
CA SER A 590 -36.94 -11.76 -12.82
C SER A 590 -36.83 -13.12 -12.11
N MET A 591 -37.50 -13.34 -10.96
CA MET A 591 -37.39 -14.60 -10.19
C MET A 591 -37.73 -15.84 -11.02
N LYS A 592 -38.80 -15.81 -11.80
CA LYS A 592 -39.18 -16.94 -12.67
C LYS A 592 -38.20 -17.18 -13.81
N LEU A 593 -37.57 -16.13 -14.33
CA LEU A 593 -36.51 -16.24 -15.30
C LEU A 593 -35.28 -16.93 -14.66
N GLY A 594 -34.94 -16.56 -13.42
CA GLY A 594 -33.89 -17.21 -12.63
C GLY A 594 -34.15 -18.72 -12.44
N GLU A 595 -35.38 -19.11 -12.07
CA GLU A 595 -35.77 -20.53 -11.99
C GLU A 595 -35.63 -21.27 -13.33
N ALA A 596 -36.00 -20.63 -14.44
CA ALA A 596 -35.87 -21.20 -15.77
C ALA A 596 -34.39 -21.38 -16.18
N VAL A 597 -33.51 -20.44 -15.79
CA VAL A 597 -32.06 -20.53 -15.97
C VAL A 597 -31.49 -21.70 -15.17
N TYR A 598 -31.82 -21.80 -13.89
CA TYR A 598 -31.38 -22.87 -13.00
C TYR A 598 -31.77 -24.27 -13.51
N LYS A 599 -33.04 -24.44 -13.90
CA LYS A 599 -33.53 -25.70 -14.49
C LYS A 599 -32.83 -26.05 -15.80
N SER A 600 -32.39 -25.07 -16.58
CA SER A 600 -31.63 -25.31 -17.82
C SER A 600 -30.20 -25.76 -17.55
N GLN A 601 -29.54 -25.16 -16.58
CA GLN A 601 -28.18 -25.53 -16.18
C GLN A 601 -28.12 -26.97 -15.62
N GLN A 602 -29.12 -27.39 -14.83
CA GLN A 602 -29.23 -28.76 -14.36
C GLN A 602 -29.45 -29.77 -15.51
N LYS A 603 -30.23 -29.41 -16.55
CA LYS A 603 -30.43 -30.28 -17.72
C LYS A 603 -29.18 -30.43 -18.58
N ASP A 604 -28.35 -29.39 -18.67
CA ASP A 604 -27.08 -29.42 -19.42
C ASP A 604 -25.98 -30.17 -18.64
N ALA A 605 -25.96 -30.09 -17.31
CA ALA A 605 -25.11 -30.91 -16.45
C ALA A 605 -25.49 -32.39 -16.53
N GLY A 606 -26.81 -32.70 -16.56
CA GLY A 606 -27.31 -34.07 -16.73
C GLY A 606 -27.01 -34.68 -18.12
N LYS A 607 -26.95 -33.87 -19.19
CA LYS A 607 -26.60 -34.33 -20.54
C LYS A 607 -25.10 -34.59 -20.73
N LYS A 608 -24.23 -33.87 -20.04
CA LYS A 608 -22.77 -34.14 -20.03
C LYS A 608 -22.41 -35.39 -19.24
N GLY A 609 -23.24 -35.77 -18.24
CA GLY A 609 -23.06 -37.04 -17.49
C GLY A 609 -23.54 -38.29 -18.21
N ALA A 610 -24.41 -38.17 -19.23
CA ALA A 610 -24.99 -39.34 -19.94
C ALA A 610 -24.19 -39.78 -21.18
N GLN A 611 -23.15 -39.07 -21.59
CA GLN A 611 -22.34 -39.39 -22.79
C GLN A 611 -20.97 -40.03 -22.46
N GLN A 612 -20.65 -40.24 -21.18
CA GLN A 612 -19.37 -40.82 -20.75
C GLN A 612 -19.50 -42.16 -20.02
N ASN A 613 -20.55 -42.95 -20.27
CA ASN A 613 -20.66 -44.30 -19.67
C ASN A 613 -20.91 -45.37 -20.73
N ARG A 614 -19.92 -45.61 -21.61
CA ARG A 614 -19.71 -46.89 -22.31
C ARG A 614 -18.20 -47.05 -22.53
N GLY A 615 -17.57 -47.86 -21.66
CA GLY A 615 -16.23 -48.39 -21.91
C GLY A 615 -15.35 -48.46 -20.67
N SER A 616 -15.25 -49.67 -20.16
CA SER A 616 -14.21 -50.32 -19.34
C SER A 616 -14.29 -50.15 -17.82
N GLU A 617 -14.64 -51.30 -17.23
CA GLU A 617 -14.34 -51.69 -15.85
C GLU A 617 -12.83 -51.67 -15.57
N SER A 618 -12.42 -50.94 -14.51
CA SER A 618 -11.42 -51.49 -13.58
C SER A 618 -11.45 -50.65 -12.27
N LYS A 619 -11.43 -51.40 -11.19
CA LYS A 619 -11.46 -50.99 -9.79
C LYS A 619 -10.31 -50.05 -9.45
N ASP A 620 -10.57 -48.90 -8.78
CA ASP A 620 -9.96 -48.69 -7.47
C ASP A 620 -10.67 -47.61 -6.67
N LYS A 621 -10.70 -47.82 -5.37
CA LYS A 621 -11.39 -46.99 -4.36
C LYS A 621 -10.51 -45.78 -3.99
N ASN A 622 -11.08 -44.58 -3.99
CA ASN A 622 -10.89 -43.66 -2.85
C ASN A 622 -12.00 -42.61 -2.87
N LYS A 623 -12.64 -42.49 -1.73
CA LYS A 623 -13.68 -41.52 -1.42
C LYS A 623 -13.02 -40.22 -0.97
N ASP A 624 -13.44 -39.10 -1.51
CA ASP A 624 -13.45 -37.83 -0.78
C ASP A 624 -14.81 -37.16 -0.98
N ASN A 625 -15.47 -36.94 0.14
CA ASN A 625 -16.79 -36.37 0.27
C ASN A 625 -16.71 -34.83 0.16
N VAL A 626 -17.48 -34.27 -0.75
CA VAL A 626 -17.91 -32.88 -0.69
C VAL A 626 -19.25 -32.86 0.03
N VAL A 627 -19.32 -32.15 1.16
CA VAL A 627 -20.55 -31.99 1.97
C VAL A 627 -21.19 -30.68 1.56
N ASP A 628 -22.41 -30.77 1.02
CA ASP A 628 -23.33 -29.63 0.88
C ASP A 628 -23.77 -29.17 2.26
N ALA A 629 -23.70 -27.87 2.52
CA ALA A 629 -24.16 -27.26 3.76
C ALA A 629 -25.66 -26.89 3.62
N ASP A 630 -26.52 -27.68 4.25
CA ASP A 630 -27.90 -27.30 4.53
C ASP A 630 -27.96 -26.35 5.73
N PHE A 631 -28.67 -25.24 5.57
CA PHE A 631 -29.01 -24.33 6.66
C PHE A 631 -30.27 -24.82 7.39
N GLU A 632 -30.13 -25.24 8.63
CA GLU A 632 -31.25 -25.39 9.57
C GLU A 632 -31.29 -24.21 10.54
N GLU A 633 -32.46 -23.57 10.62
CA GLU A 633 -32.82 -22.57 11.64
C GLU A 633 -32.97 -23.22 13.01
N VAL A 634 -32.13 -22.85 13.98
CA VAL A 634 -32.32 -23.28 15.38
C VAL A 634 -33.16 -22.24 16.12
N LYS A 635 -34.35 -22.65 16.53
CA LYS A 635 -35.24 -21.90 17.46
C LYS A 635 -34.70 -22.01 18.88
N GLU A 636 -34.60 -20.86 19.55
CA GLU A 636 -34.35 -20.74 21.00
C GLU A 636 -35.50 -21.40 21.79
N ASP A 637 -35.16 -22.32 22.67
CA ASP A 637 -36.00 -22.73 23.80
C ASP A 637 -35.36 -22.31 25.12
N LYS A 638 -36.07 -21.41 25.82
CA LYS A 638 -35.83 -21.05 27.21
C LYS A 638 -36.20 -22.23 28.13
N LYS A 639 -35.32 -22.56 29.08
CA LYS A 639 -35.72 -23.15 30.36
C LYS A 639 -34.87 -22.69 31.52
N GLU A 640 -35.61 -22.29 32.52
CA GLU A 640 -35.25 -21.76 33.85
C GLU A 640 -34.60 -22.78 34.77
N ASP A 641 -33.80 -22.22 35.67
CA ASP A 641 -33.53 -22.52 37.11
C ASP A 641 -33.51 -23.94 37.63
N LYS A 642 -32.46 -24.26 38.37
CA LYS A 642 -32.47 -24.46 39.83
C LYS A 642 -31.07 -24.64 40.41
N LYS A 643 -30.89 -23.92 41.54
CA LYS A 643 -29.81 -24.02 42.52
C LYS A 643 -29.68 -25.43 43.12
N GLU A 644 -28.47 -25.79 43.50
CA GLU A 644 -28.19 -26.31 44.85
C GLU A 644 -26.69 -26.34 45.13
N ASP A 645 -26.38 -25.85 46.33
CA ASP A 645 -25.11 -25.83 47.04
C ASP A 645 -24.54 -27.24 47.31
N LYS A 646 -23.22 -27.36 47.38
CA LYS A 646 -22.48 -27.87 48.52
C LYS A 646 -20.97 -27.92 48.31
N GLU A 647 -20.31 -27.10 49.04
CA GLU A 647 -19.17 -27.31 49.98
C GLU A 647 -18.21 -28.49 49.80
N LYS A 648 -16.93 -28.04 49.94
CA LYS A 648 -15.78 -28.61 50.67
C LYS A 648 -14.73 -29.39 49.89
N SER A 649 -13.59 -28.75 49.96
CA SER A 649 -12.26 -29.19 50.45
C SER A 649 -11.48 -30.25 49.64
N ALA A 650 -10.39 -29.87 49.04
CA ALA A 650 -9.01 -30.10 49.46
C ALA A 650 -8.06 -29.29 48.58
#